data_37375445e1f94e8f93787b7f5b13e1fa
#
_entry.id   37375445e1f94e8f93787b7f5b13e1fa
#
_cell.length_a   1.000
_cell.length_b   1.000
_cell.length_c   1.000
_cell.angle_alpha   90.00
_cell.angle_beta   90.00
_cell.angle_gamma   90.00
#
_symmetry.space_group_name_H-M   'P 1'
#
loop_
_entity.id
_entity.type
_entity.pdbx_description
1 polymer ?
#
loop_
_entity_poly.entity_id
_entity_poly.type
_entity_poly.pdbx_seq_one_letter_code
_entity_poly.pdbx_strand_id
1 'polypeptide(L)'
;MIAPRTDPVWWRAASPTDGTLTLFLLVDALRVDYVDAAPFLSSLARRSACGVMRECFGFVPRHGYFGGLDASAYGFTNMYALDPDRSPFGVARWISKPGLELPRSRAWVEAEARKRMSRFEQLYASTLEMPLDRAPLFDAVEKYAPWDPRVGYRSLFAILDEQRIPWTECLWPGTNTLRDRSDAGLVRQFLDQLRPTHRFAALHLQALDAIGHAHGPASRQVLDAIARTDALVAGLFDELQRRYARVNGVLFGDHGMVPVTATLDVAAQLERTGLRHGIDYACFLDSTMVRLWFFHADARRRIEACLADVRGGHLMSPEELARESLGGMDRRNAEAIFLCDPGVLVFPNYFQGGGQPIAGMHGYDPGFPDNQGAFMLFDSAQPELAGLAFDAVEPADVFPLLLHGIGLSAGDRSPRPLPRPLPRPRSAAPGARRLVARPEPEAEAAVRAHLARVVKAILARCGSVEAILLTGSFGRGEGGVQRTSDGRWVPVNDFDLVVVDHRDVRGSLAGLGEALAREIGLDFVDIAWTDALRPPHPVSILAFDTRYGTTILHGDRGIVDRLPPIAAAEISRDEPIILLLNRTAGVLSGVRWARTGDGTWHVSAEDPRYLTNQLVKAAIAVGDAHLVRWNAYDPSYRRRAERVAAMAAGAGIPGPYVELIARAHAFKAVPDYGANPLGPGDVRPVADAVRSALDDSLAARLGAAAVADDDHFDRWVGSWLTPPQVVAENGLITERAGVPARLRPGRPTDVSLRGVVYRAIGDLLDGLAGDPAAAAERAAHRLESCFMLPHVDRTSPEEMRRIVVDLWFATCH
;
A
#
# COMPACT_ATOMS: atom_id res chain seq x y z
N MET A 1 -29.12 41.64 -7.98
CA MET A 1 -28.75 41.42 -6.56
C MET A 1 -28.63 39.94 -6.36
N ILE A 2 -27.40 39.43 -6.35
CA ILE A 2 -27.10 38.01 -5.98
C ILE A 2 -27.15 37.96 -4.44
N ALA A 3 -28.03 37.12 -3.88
CA ALA A 3 -28.13 36.95 -2.45
C ALA A 3 -26.77 36.59 -1.87
N PRO A 4 -26.38 37.10 -0.67
CA PRO A 4 -25.13 36.72 -0.04
C PRO A 4 -25.15 35.18 0.18
N ARG A 5 -24.16 34.50 -0.37
CA ARG A 5 -23.94 33.07 -0.07
C ARG A 5 -23.68 32.97 1.44
N THR A 6 -24.61 32.40 2.17
CA THR A 6 -24.43 32.06 3.59
C THR A 6 -23.26 31.10 3.71
N ASP A 7 -22.32 31.40 4.60
CA ASP A 7 -21.22 30.49 4.95
C ASP A 7 -21.77 29.11 5.33
N PRO A 8 -21.07 28.02 4.98
CA PRO A 8 -21.55 26.69 5.27
C PRO A 8 -21.67 26.48 6.79
N VAL A 9 -22.80 25.99 7.22
CA VAL A 9 -23.13 25.76 8.66
C VAL A 9 -22.28 24.63 9.28
N TRP A 10 -21.56 23.82 8.46
CA TRP A 10 -20.87 22.62 8.91
C TRP A 10 -19.51 22.88 9.61
N TRP A 11 -18.86 24.03 9.35
CA TRP A 11 -17.64 24.46 10.03
C TRP A 11 -17.73 25.95 10.40
N ARG A 12 -17.50 26.25 11.67
CA ARG A 12 -17.60 27.63 12.18
C ARG A 12 -16.27 28.36 11.98
N ALA A 13 -16.28 29.41 11.19
CA ALA A 13 -15.14 30.30 11.00
C ALA A 13 -14.64 30.88 12.33
N ALA A 14 -13.33 31.20 12.41
CA ALA A 14 -12.78 31.89 13.57
C ALA A 14 -13.28 33.34 13.62
N SER A 15 -13.41 33.88 14.83
CA SER A 15 -13.62 35.31 15.06
C SER A 15 -12.27 36.04 15.24
N PRO A 16 -12.14 37.28 14.84
CA PRO A 16 -10.92 38.08 15.05
C PRO A 16 -10.43 38.12 16.51
N THR A 17 -11.32 37.95 17.48
CA THR A 17 -11.08 38.18 18.91
C THR A 17 -11.20 36.92 19.77
N ASP A 18 -11.41 35.74 19.19
CA ASP A 18 -11.70 34.49 19.93
C ASP A 18 -10.45 33.69 20.39
N GLY A 19 -9.24 34.24 20.18
CA GLY A 19 -8.00 33.56 20.57
C GLY A 19 -7.73 32.27 19.77
N THR A 20 -8.22 32.22 18.51
CA THR A 20 -8.04 31.06 17.63
C THR A 20 -6.71 31.13 16.88
N LEU A 21 -5.98 30.02 16.87
CA LEU A 21 -4.89 29.73 15.92
C LEU A 21 -5.38 28.79 14.83
N THR A 22 -5.20 29.19 13.56
CA THR A 22 -5.35 28.28 12.41
C THR A 22 -3.98 27.69 12.05
N LEU A 23 -3.86 26.37 12.08
CA LEU A 23 -2.63 25.64 11.83
C LEU A 23 -2.67 24.96 10.46
N PHE A 24 -1.65 25.19 9.64
CA PHE A 24 -1.29 24.37 8.50
C PHE A 24 -0.17 23.43 8.97
N LEU A 25 -0.44 22.15 9.06
CA LEU A 25 0.55 21.13 9.44
C LEU A 25 0.69 20.10 8.32
N LEU A 26 1.80 20.19 7.60
CA LEU A 26 2.20 19.21 6.60
C LEU A 26 3.16 18.21 7.25
N VAL A 27 2.80 16.95 7.19
CA VAL A 27 3.66 15.81 7.57
C VAL A 27 3.97 15.05 6.27
N ASP A 28 5.13 15.33 5.70
CA ASP A 28 5.57 14.85 4.40
C ASP A 28 5.48 13.33 4.29
N ALA A 29 4.87 12.81 3.22
CA ALA A 29 4.60 11.40 2.99
C ALA A 29 3.74 10.70 4.07
N LEU A 30 2.85 11.43 4.78
CA LEU A 30 1.92 10.82 5.73
C LEU A 30 0.81 10.06 5.00
N ARG A 31 0.93 8.75 4.88
CA ARG A 31 -0.08 7.86 4.26
C ARG A 31 -1.28 7.64 5.18
N VAL A 32 -2.42 7.29 4.57
CA VAL A 32 -3.65 6.95 5.32
C VAL A 32 -3.43 5.78 6.30
N ASP A 33 -2.72 4.72 5.86
CA ASP A 33 -2.43 3.54 6.69
C ASP A 33 -1.41 3.83 7.82
N TYR A 34 -0.56 4.84 7.68
CA TYR A 34 0.33 5.29 8.76
C TYR A 34 -0.43 5.89 9.94
N VAL A 35 -1.56 6.55 9.67
CA VAL A 35 -2.45 7.10 10.72
C VAL A 35 -3.00 5.98 11.60
N ASP A 36 -3.33 4.82 11.03
CA ASP A 36 -3.82 3.66 11.79
C ASP A 36 -2.76 3.06 12.73
N ALA A 37 -1.47 3.24 12.39
CA ALA A 37 -0.33 2.79 13.20
C ALA A 37 0.12 3.83 14.26
N ALA A 38 -0.47 5.03 14.27
CA ALA A 38 -0.08 6.19 15.08
C ALA A 38 -1.19 6.54 16.09
N PRO A 39 -1.02 6.26 17.40
CA PRO A 39 -2.10 6.38 18.39
C PRO A 39 -2.69 7.79 18.50
N PHE A 40 -1.88 8.84 18.54
CA PHE A 40 -2.35 10.21 18.63
C PHE A 40 -3.04 10.65 17.34
N LEU A 41 -2.40 10.45 16.18
CA LEU A 41 -2.97 10.80 14.87
C LEU A 41 -4.27 10.04 14.61
N SER A 42 -4.34 8.76 14.96
CA SER A 42 -5.58 7.97 14.91
C SER A 42 -6.67 8.55 15.83
N SER A 43 -6.31 9.01 17.03
CA SER A 43 -7.24 9.69 17.94
C SER A 43 -7.69 11.05 17.40
N LEU A 44 -6.80 11.82 16.79
CA LEU A 44 -7.11 13.09 16.13
C LEU A 44 -8.05 12.87 14.94
N ALA A 45 -7.78 11.87 14.10
CA ALA A 45 -8.62 11.51 12.96
C ALA A 45 -10.07 11.15 13.36
N ARG A 46 -10.25 10.50 14.51
CA ARG A 46 -11.59 10.20 15.05
C ARG A 46 -12.37 11.44 15.45
N ARG A 47 -11.71 12.58 15.68
CA ARG A 47 -12.31 13.86 16.10
C ARG A 47 -12.32 14.90 14.98
N SER A 48 -11.86 14.54 13.78
CA SER A 48 -11.69 15.43 12.61
C SER A 48 -12.60 15.02 11.46
N ALA A 49 -12.86 15.92 10.55
CA ALA A 49 -13.35 15.57 9.22
C ALA A 49 -12.15 15.07 8.40
N CYS A 50 -12.16 13.76 8.07
CA CYS A 50 -11.06 13.11 7.39
C CYS A 50 -11.34 12.88 5.92
N GLY A 51 -10.28 12.78 5.13
CA GLY A 51 -10.30 12.43 3.73
C GLY A 51 -8.96 11.90 3.27
N VAL A 52 -8.83 11.73 1.97
CA VAL A 52 -7.59 11.40 1.29
C VAL A 52 -7.07 12.65 0.61
N MET A 53 -5.81 13.03 0.85
CA MET A 53 -5.12 14.05 0.06
C MET A 53 -4.66 13.41 -1.23
N ARG A 54 -5.24 13.85 -2.34
CA ARG A 54 -4.79 13.44 -3.67
C ARG A 54 -3.45 14.13 -3.96
N GLU A 55 -2.44 13.37 -4.32
CA GLU A 55 -1.14 13.95 -4.67
C GLU A 55 -1.29 14.93 -5.85
N CYS A 56 -0.55 16.01 -5.82
CA CYS A 56 -0.36 16.88 -6.98
C CYS A 56 0.42 16.13 -8.06
N PHE A 57 -0.04 16.15 -9.31
CA PHE A 57 0.79 15.62 -10.39
C PHE A 57 2.11 16.39 -10.48
N GLY A 58 3.23 15.67 -10.42
CA GLY A 58 4.57 16.26 -10.34
C GLY A 58 5.01 16.55 -8.89
N PHE A 59 5.79 17.61 -8.68
CA PHE A 59 6.51 17.83 -7.42
C PHE A 59 6.39 19.28 -6.89
N VAL A 60 5.40 20.07 -7.33
CA VAL A 60 5.27 21.48 -6.92
C VAL A 60 3.85 21.85 -6.47
N PRO A 61 3.41 21.43 -5.26
CA PRO A 61 2.03 21.61 -4.80
C PRO A 61 1.73 22.97 -4.14
N ARG A 62 2.74 23.85 -3.90
CA ARG A 62 2.58 25.05 -3.06
C ARG A 62 1.63 26.10 -3.60
N HIS A 63 1.54 26.23 -4.93
CA HIS A 63 0.57 27.11 -5.58
C HIS A 63 -0.89 26.68 -5.27
N GLY A 64 -1.11 25.37 -5.06
CA GLY A 64 -2.37 24.83 -4.58
C GLY A 64 -2.64 25.23 -3.13
N TYR A 65 -1.76 24.88 -2.21
CA TYR A 65 -1.95 25.12 -0.77
C TYR A 65 -2.12 26.58 -0.41
N PHE A 66 -1.39 27.47 -1.05
CA PHE A 66 -1.31 28.87 -0.66
C PHE A 66 -1.89 29.85 -1.68
N GLY A 67 -2.36 29.38 -2.84
CA GLY A 67 -2.98 30.20 -3.88
C GLY A 67 -4.30 29.64 -4.41
N GLY A 68 -4.63 28.37 -4.07
CA GLY A 68 -5.83 27.69 -4.58
C GLY A 68 -5.80 27.40 -6.07
N LEU A 69 -4.62 27.34 -6.68
CA LEU A 69 -4.42 27.10 -8.10
C LEU A 69 -4.18 25.62 -8.38
N ASP A 70 -4.76 25.12 -9.46
CA ASP A 70 -4.40 23.83 -10.02
C ASP A 70 -3.22 23.93 -11.00
N ALA A 71 -2.73 22.79 -11.48
CA ALA A 71 -1.59 22.74 -12.40
C ALA A 71 -1.83 23.50 -13.70
N SER A 72 -3.07 23.51 -14.22
CA SER A 72 -3.39 24.22 -15.48
C SER A 72 -3.35 25.74 -15.32
N ALA A 73 -3.82 26.24 -14.17
CA ALA A 73 -3.81 27.66 -13.86
C ALA A 73 -2.39 28.17 -13.52
N TYR A 74 -1.55 27.33 -12.88
CA TYR A 74 -0.17 27.66 -12.56
C TYR A 74 0.79 27.46 -13.74
N GLY A 75 0.53 26.47 -14.61
CA GLY A 75 1.28 26.19 -15.83
C GLY A 75 2.44 25.19 -15.65
N PHE A 76 2.82 24.83 -14.41
CA PHE A 76 3.96 23.96 -14.12
C PHE A 76 3.62 22.92 -13.05
N THR A 77 4.23 21.75 -13.19
CA THR A 77 4.05 20.62 -12.25
C THR A 77 5.35 20.14 -11.60
N ASN A 78 6.52 20.50 -12.16
CA ASN A 78 7.81 20.00 -11.73
C ASN A 78 8.78 21.14 -11.40
N MET A 79 9.82 20.81 -10.64
CA MET A 79 10.78 21.80 -10.11
C MET A 79 11.61 22.51 -11.20
N TYR A 80 11.76 21.91 -12.37
CA TYR A 80 12.54 22.47 -13.49
C TYR A 80 11.71 22.49 -14.78
N ALA A 81 11.90 23.54 -15.57
CA ALA A 81 11.27 23.73 -16.87
C ALA A 81 12.33 23.95 -17.95
N LEU A 82 12.03 23.64 -19.21
CA LEU A 82 12.91 23.95 -20.34
C LEU A 82 12.90 25.46 -20.62
N ASP A 83 13.91 26.19 -20.16
CA ASP A 83 14.09 27.62 -20.39
C ASP A 83 15.59 28.01 -20.42
N PRO A 84 16.26 27.81 -21.56
CA PRO A 84 17.69 28.09 -21.68
C PRO A 84 18.03 29.55 -21.46
N ASP A 85 17.10 30.47 -21.70
CA ASP A 85 17.32 31.93 -21.60
C ASP A 85 17.32 32.41 -20.14
N ARG A 86 16.59 31.70 -19.27
CA ARG A 86 16.49 31.99 -17.83
C ARG A 86 17.35 31.06 -16.96
N SER A 87 17.97 30.05 -17.54
CA SER A 87 18.77 29.08 -16.81
C SER A 87 19.88 29.76 -15.98
N PRO A 88 19.94 29.49 -14.66
CA PRO A 88 21.02 29.98 -13.82
C PRO A 88 22.34 29.27 -14.08
N PHE A 89 22.30 28.15 -14.79
CA PHE A 89 23.42 27.24 -15.03
C PHE A 89 24.16 27.53 -16.37
N GLY A 90 23.89 28.65 -17.01
CA GLY A 90 24.44 29.00 -18.32
C GLY A 90 25.99 28.92 -18.40
N VAL A 91 26.68 29.10 -17.28
CA VAL A 91 28.13 28.97 -17.16
C VAL A 91 28.63 27.54 -17.45
N ALA A 92 27.81 26.52 -17.25
CA ALA A 92 28.16 25.14 -17.53
C ALA A 92 28.47 24.90 -19.01
N ARG A 93 27.94 25.70 -19.94
CA ARG A 93 28.25 25.64 -21.37
C ARG A 93 29.78 25.78 -21.69
N TRP A 94 30.50 26.44 -20.79
CA TRP A 94 31.93 26.70 -20.97
C TRP A 94 32.86 25.62 -20.41
N ILE A 95 32.36 24.80 -19.49
CA ILE A 95 33.16 23.81 -18.77
C ILE A 95 32.77 22.36 -19.06
N SER A 96 31.62 22.15 -19.71
CA SER A 96 31.17 20.81 -20.05
C SER A 96 31.86 20.31 -21.28
N LYS A 97 32.85 19.41 -21.10
CA LYS A 97 33.37 18.58 -22.19
C LYS A 97 32.69 17.20 -22.05
N PRO A 98 32.25 16.59 -23.17
CA PRO A 98 31.68 15.26 -23.13
C PRO A 98 32.63 14.29 -22.40
N GLY A 99 32.13 13.61 -21.38
CA GLY A 99 32.87 12.59 -20.61
C GLY A 99 33.77 13.11 -19.47
N LEU A 100 33.76 14.41 -19.14
CA LEU A 100 34.56 14.97 -18.04
C LEU A 100 33.68 15.73 -17.02
N GLU A 101 32.91 15.01 -16.27
CA GLU A 101 32.22 15.55 -15.10
C GLU A 101 33.07 15.35 -13.83
N LEU A 102 33.76 16.41 -13.40
CA LEU A 102 34.42 16.41 -12.10
C LEU A 102 33.49 16.98 -11.04
N PRO A 103 33.41 16.42 -9.81
CA PRO A 103 32.58 16.96 -8.70
C PRO A 103 32.87 18.44 -8.43
N ARG A 104 34.14 18.89 -8.62
CA ARG A 104 34.50 20.29 -8.46
C ARG A 104 33.89 21.23 -9.49
N SER A 105 33.63 20.77 -10.73
CA SER A 105 32.97 21.58 -11.75
C SER A 105 31.51 21.78 -11.48
N ARG A 106 30.80 20.78 -10.94
CA ARG A 106 29.41 20.88 -10.51
C ARG A 106 29.25 21.92 -9.39
N ALA A 107 30.01 21.76 -8.30
CA ALA A 107 30.01 22.69 -7.17
C ALA A 107 30.35 24.15 -7.59
N TRP A 108 31.24 24.32 -8.57
CA TRP A 108 31.57 25.63 -9.11
C TRP A 108 30.40 26.23 -9.94
N VAL A 109 29.73 25.43 -10.79
CA VAL A 109 28.53 25.88 -11.54
C VAL A 109 27.44 26.33 -10.59
N GLU A 110 27.14 25.56 -9.54
CA GLU A 110 26.15 25.90 -8.56
C GLU A 110 26.53 27.13 -7.72
N ALA A 111 27.80 27.27 -7.37
CA ALA A 111 28.29 28.45 -6.67
C ALA A 111 28.14 29.72 -7.55
N GLU A 112 28.39 29.61 -8.86
CA GLU A 112 28.23 30.71 -9.80
C GLU A 112 26.75 31.04 -10.06
N ALA A 113 25.89 30.02 -10.11
CA ALA A 113 24.44 30.20 -10.15
C ALA A 113 23.94 30.95 -8.90
N ARG A 114 24.36 30.54 -7.69
CA ARG A 114 23.99 31.18 -6.42
C ARG A 114 24.33 32.67 -6.35
N LYS A 115 25.44 33.09 -6.95
CA LYS A 115 25.84 34.52 -6.99
C LYS A 115 24.84 35.43 -7.74
N ARG A 116 24.07 34.84 -8.67
CA ARG A 116 23.14 35.56 -9.55
C ARG A 116 21.68 35.50 -9.06
N MET A 117 21.41 34.70 -8.00
CA MET A 117 20.08 34.42 -7.49
C MET A 117 19.86 35.11 -6.15
N SER A 118 18.63 35.39 -5.81
CA SER A 118 18.25 35.87 -4.48
C SER A 118 18.48 34.79 -3.42
N ARG A 119 18.49 35.17 -2.12
CA ARG A 119 18.74 34.23 -1.01
C ARG A 119 17.81 33.01 -1.06
N PHE A 120 16.54 33.20 -1.42
CA PHE A 120 15.57 32.10 -1.54
C PHE A 120 15.82 31.28 -2.79
N GLU A 121 16.04 31.90 -3.93
CA GLU A 121 16.36 31.23 -5.19
C GLU A 121 17.64 30.40 -5.10
N GLN A 122 18.61 30.78 -4.25
CA GLN A 122 19.84 30.03 -4.01
C GLN A 122 19.59 28.59 -3.54
N LEU A 123 18.43 28.28 -2.91
CA LEU A 123 18.04 26.93 -2.53
C LEU A 123 17.79 26.02 -3.73
N TYR A 124 17.42 26.58 -4.88
CA TYR A 124 17.21 25.89 -6.15
C TYR A 124 18.42 25.99 -7.10
N ALA A 125 19.52 26.59 -6.67
CA ALA A 125 20.74 26.65 -7.46
C ALA A 125 21.50 25.32 -7.46
N SER A 126 20.78 24.22 -7.54
CA SER A 126 21.34 22.86 -7.65
C SER A 126 21.21 22.35 -9.07
N THR A 127 22.27 21.76 -9.58
CA THR A 127 22.23 21.02 -10.85
C THR A 127 21.64 19.63 -10.67
N LEU A 128 21.33 19.24 -9.44
CA LEU A 128 21.00 17.86 -9.08
C LEU A 128 22.13 16.90 -9.57
N GLU A 129 21.74 15.70 -9.99
CA GLU A 129 22.65 14.74 -10.65
C GLU A 129 22.57 14.81 -12.20
N MET A 130 22.00 15.92 -12.72
CA MET A 130 21.86 16.16 -14.15
C MET A 130 23.25 16.35 -14.80
N PRO A 131 23.51 15.78 -15.98
CA PRO A 131 24.73 16.03 -16.73
C PRO A 131 24.95 17.53 -16.95
N LEU A 132 26.18 18.03 -16.71
CA LEU A 132 26.47 19.46 -16.73
C LEU A 132 26.26 20.12 -18.10
N ASP A 133 26.38 19.36 -19.19
CA ASP A 133 26.08 19.81 -20.55
C ASP A 133 24.58 20.03 -20.78
N ARG A 134 23.72 19.41 -19.98
CA ARG A 134 22.26 19.54 -20.04
C ARG A 134 21.71 20.62 -19.12
N ALA A 135 22.37 20.90 -17.99
CA ALA A 135 21.95 21.87 -17.00
C ALA A 135 21.58 23.27 -17.58
N PRO A 136 22.32 23.82 -18.57
CA PRO A 136 21.98 25.11 -19.18
C PRO A 136 20.65 25.18 -19.92
N LEU A 137 19.99 24.05 -20.15
CA LEU A 137 18.68 24.02 -20.81
C LEU A 137 17.52 24.32 -19.84
N PHE A 138 17.76 24.19 -18.53
CA PHE A 138 16.69 24.18 -17.53
C PHE A 138 16.76 25.35 -16.57
N ASP A 139 15.60 25.86 -16.19
CA ASP A 139 15.38 26.88 -15.17
C ASP A 139 14.55 26.32 -14.02
N ALA A 140 14.76 26.77 -12.78
CA ALA A 140 13.95 26.42 -11.64
C ALA A 140 12.57 27.12 -11.70
N VAL A 141 11.49 26.40 -11.40
CA VAL A 141 10.12 26.89 -11.49
C VAL A 141 9.72 27.69 -10.24
N GLU A 142 9.75 27.06 -9.06
CA GLU A 142 9.37 27.69 -7.80
C GLU A 142 10.52 28.47 -7.15
N LYS A 143 10.93 29.59 -7.75
CA LYS A 143 12.06 30.39 -7.25
C LYS A 143 11.75 31.15 -5.97
N TYR A 144 10.49 31.50 -5.73
CA TYR A 144 10.07 32.38 -4.65
C TYR A 144 9.23 31.63 -3.62
N ALA A 145 9.42 31.98 -2.36
CA ALA A 145 8.57 31.51 -1.27
C ALA A 145 7.13 32.00 -1.45
N PRO A 146 6.10 31.27 -0.92
CA PRO A 146 4.70 31.70 -0.99
C PRO A 146 4.43 33.07 -0.36
N TRP A 147 5.29 33.54 0.55
CA TRP A 147 5.21 34.87 1.20
C TRP A 147 6.03 35.95 0.47
N ASP A 148 6.78 35.60 -0.56
CA ASP A 148 7.50 36.60 -1.38
C ASP A 148 6.53 37.25 -2.35
N PRO A 149 6.47 38.61 -2.45
CA PRO A 149 5.57 39.27 -3.38
C PRO A 149 5.81 38.95 -4.86
N ARG A 150 6.94 38.36 -5.21
CA ARG A 150 7.29 37.92 -6.58
C ARG A 150 6.79 36.53 -6.93
N VAL A 151 6.06 35.84 -6.06
CA VAL A 151 5.64 34.43 -6.24
C VAL A 151 4.77 34.17 -7.48
N GLY A 152 4.23 35.23 -8.09
CA GLY A 152 3.49 35.14 -9.35
C GLY A 152 1.99 34.86 -9.20
N TYR A 153 1.51 34.65 -7.98
CA TYR A 153 0.09 34.49 -7.64
C TYR A 153 -0.25 35.20 -6.32
N ARG A 154 -1.54 35.50 -6.09
CA ARG A 154 -2.00 36.10 -4.83
C ARG A 154 -2.03 35.02 -3.75
N SER A 155 -1.02 35.00 -2.92
CA SER A 155 -0.86 33.97 -1.89
C SER A 155 -1.68 34.28 -0.62
N LEU A 156 -1.91 33.22 0.21
CA LEU A 156 -2.47 33.36 1.54
C LEU A 156 -1.69 34.38 2.38
N PHE A 157 -0.36 34.36 2.32
CA PHE A 157 0.50 35.25 3.09
C PHE A 157 0.32 36.72 2.67
N ALA A 158 0.19 36.98 1.37
CA ALA A 158 -0.13 38.34 0.87
C ALA A 158 -1.49 38.82 1.40
N ILE A 159 -2.49 37.93 1.49
CA ILE A 159 -3.81 38.27 2.04
C ILE A 159 -3.71 38.53 3.55
N LEU A 160 -2.92 37.73 4.30
CA LEU A 160 -2.71 37.94 5.72
C LEU A 160 -2.05 39.29 6.01
N ASP A 161 -1.05 39.64 5.22
CA ASP A 161 -0.36 40.95 5.35
C ASP A 161 -1.29 42.13 5.01
N GLU A 162 -2.07 42.02 3.91
CA GLU A 162 -3.10 43.01 3.54
C GLU A 162 -4.13 43.23 4.67
N GLN A 163 -4.54 42.13 5.34
CA GLN A 163 -5.49 42.15 6.45
C GLN A 163 -4.84 42.41 7.82
N ARG A 164 -3.53 42.60 7.86
CA ARG A 164 -2.73 42.77 9.09
C ARG A 164 -2.94 41.65 10.11
N ILE A 165 -3.07 40.41 9.61
CA ILE A 165 -3.21 39.21 10.45
C ILE A 165 -1.82 38.66 10.77
N PRO A 166 -1.40 38.60 12.03
CA PRO A 166 -0.09 38.08 12.39
C PRO A 166 0.02 36.59 12.10
N TRP A 167 1.13 36.20 11.48
CA TRP A 167 1.43 34.82 11.12
C TRP A 167 2.89 34.44 11.34
N THR A 168 3.18 33.14 11.35
CA THR A 168 4.55 32.57 11.36
C THR A 168 4.61 31.28 10.55
N GLU A 169 5.81 30.90 10.13
CA GLU A 169 6.02 29.71 9.34
C GLU A 169 7.34 29.00 9.66
N CYS A 170 7.37 27.69 9.45
CA CYS A 170 8.55 26.83 9.43
C CYS A 170 8.36 25.79 8.31
N LEU A 171 8.55 26.25 7.05
CA LEU A 171 8.25 25.49 5.83
C LEU A 171 9.52 25.20 5.02
N TRP A 172 9.57 24.00 4.42
CA TRP A 172 10.58 23.70 3.40
C TRP A 172 10.33 24.55 2.12
N PRO A 173 11.37 25.03 1.40
CA PRO A 173 12.79 24.78 1.63
C PRO A 173 13.49 25.78 2.55
N GLY A 174 12.77 26.73 3.16
CA GLY A 174 13.33 27.68 4.12
C GLY A 174 14.08 27.01 5.24
N THR A 175 13.56 25.85 5.70
CA THR A 175 14.17 25.01 6.73
C THR A 175 15.56 24.47 6.38
N ASN A 176 15.94 24.42 5.10
CA ASN A 176 17.29 24.00 4.67
C ASN A 176 18.43 24.91 5.18
N THR A 177 18.11 26.10 5.62
CA THR A 177 19.09 27.03 6.23
C THR A 177 19.28 26.81 7.72
N LEU A 178 18.51 25.93 8.36
CA LEU A 178 18.55 25.68 9.80
C LEU A 178 19.71 24.77 10.18
N ARG A 179 20.23 24.95 11.42
CA ARG A 179 21.27 24.06 11.97
C ARG A 179 20.72 22.68 12.32
N ASP A 180 19.54 22.64 12.95
CA ASP A 180 18.84 21.40 13.30
C ASP A 180 17.60 21.26 12.38
N ARG A 181 17.71 20.36 11.40
CA ARG A 181 16.65 20.07 10.43
C ARG A 181 15.83 18.84 10.82
N SER A 182 16.10 18.23 11.98
CA SER A 182 15.25 17.17 12.47
C SER A 182 13.85 17.71 12.75
N ASP A 183 12.82 16.88 12.62
CA ASP A 183 11.43 17.27 12.93
C ASP A 183 11.31 17.83 14.34
N ALA A 184 12.06 17.28 15.32
CA ALA A 184 12.11 17.79 16.68
C ALA A 184 12.75 19.21 16.74
N GLY A 185 13.77 19.48 15.92
CA GLY A 185 14.37 20.81 15.76
C GLY A 185 13.41 21.80 15.14
N LEU A 186 12.66 21.37 14.10
CA LEU A 186 11.64 22.19 13.43
C LEU A 186 10.50 22.57 14.40
N VAL A 187 9.98 21.61 15.18
CA VAL A 187 8.93 21.88 16.18
C VAL A 187 9.42 22.84 17.26
N ARG A 188 10.66 22.66 17.78
CA ARG A 188 11.23 23.60 18.75
C ARG A 188 11.29 25.02 18.18
N GLN A 189 11.88 25.19 16.99
CA GLN A 189 11.97 26.50 16.37
C GLN A 189 10.59 27.11 16.08
N PHE A 190 9.65 26.33 15.61
CA PHE A 190 8.27 26.76 15.39
C PHE A 190 7.65 27.29 16.68
N LEU A 191 7.76 26.54 17.80
CA LEU A 191 7.24 26.95 19.11
C LEU A 191 7.94 28.18 19.68
N ASP A 192 9.25 28.36 19.42
CA ASP A 192 10.03 29.53 19.84
C ASP A 192 9.62 30.80 19.06
N GLN A 193 9.24 30.66 17.80
CA GLN A 193 8.76 31.77 16.96
C GLN A 193 7.31 32.13 17.25
N LEU A 194 6.50 31.16 17.73
CA LEU A 194 5.05 31.31 17.90
C LEU A 194 4.75 32.30 19.05
N ARG A 195 3.93 33.32 18.76
CA ARG A 195 3.46 34.34 19.71
C ARG A 195 1.95 34.21 19.92
N PRO A 196 1.43 34.56 21.11
CA PRO A 196 -0.02 34.51 21.38
C PRO A 196 -0.88 35.38 20.44
N THR A 197 -0.26 36.33 19.76
CA THR A 197 -0.92 37.21 18.78
C THR A 197 -1.04 36.60 17.39
N HIS A 198 -0.31 35.50 17.09
CA HIS A 198 -0.40 34.86 15.79
C HIS A 198 -1.78 34.18 15.63
N ARG A 199 -2.39 34.34 14.48
CA ARG A 199 -3.67 33.76 14.11
C ARG A 199 -3.54 32.68 13.02
N PHE A 200 -2.41 32.67 12.35
CA PHE A 200 -2.05 31.62 11.39
C PHE A 200 -0.61 31.16 11.65
N ALA A 201 -0.41 29.88 11.58
CA ALA A 201 0.92 29.28 11.65
C ALA A 201 1.03 28.09 10.70
N ALA A 202 2.20 27.94 10.06
CA ALA A 202 2.49 26.86 9.13
C ALA A 202 3.75 26.10 9.54
N LEU A 203 3.66 24.76 9.56
CA LEU A 203 4.76 23.86 9.90
C LEU A 203 4.82 22.70 8.90
N HIS A 204 6.06 22.31 8.54
CA HIS A 204 6.32 21.17 7.64
C HIS A 204 7.32 20.21 8.30
N LEU A 205 6.91 18.97 8.57
CA LEU A 205 7.73 17.87 9.08
C LEU A 205 8.14 16.96 7.93
N GLN A 206 9.40 16.51 7.87
CA GLN A 206 10.02 15.93 6.66
C GLN A 206 10.56 14.52 6.86
N ALA A 207 10.58 14.00 8.10
CA ALA A 207 11.32 12.78 8.40
C ALA A 207 10.72 11.52 7.75
N LEU A 208 9.38 11.44 7.60
CA LEU A 208 8.73 10.25 7.02
C LEU A 208 9.09 10.08 5.54
N ASP A 209 9.10 11.19 4.77
CA ASP A 209 9.50 11.18 3.37
C ASP A 209 10.95 10.69 3.21
N ALA A 210 11.90 11.34 3.89
CA ALA A 210 13.31 10.99 3.80
C ALA A 210 13.60 9.52 4.17
N ILE A 211 12.93 9.00 5.21
CA ILE A 211 13.09 7.62 5.66
C ILE A 211 12.38 6.66 4.69
N GLY A 212 11.22 7.05 4.15
CA GLY A 212 10.49 6.30 3.13
C GLY A 212 11.30 6.10 1.86
N HIS A 213 11.96 7.14 1.38
CA HIS A 213 12.89 7.03 0.24
C HIS A 213 14.06 6.08 0.52
N ALA A 214 14.69 6.20 1.71
CA ALA A 214 15.88 5.44 2.03
C ALA A 214 15.62 3.94 2.28
N HIS A 215 14.48 3.60 2.89
CA HIS A 215 14.22 2.27 3.43
C HIS A 215 12.95 1.60 2.88
N GLY A 216 12.15 2.33 2.10
CA GLY A 216 10.84 1.88 1.61
C GLY A 216 9.71 2.02 2.65
N PRO A 217 8.45 2.21 2.16
CA PRO A 217 7.30 2.58 2.99
C PRO A 217 6.90 1.52 4.03
N ALA A 218 7.24 0.26 3.80
CA ALA A 218 6.87 -0.87 4.65
C ALA A 218 7.99 -1.33 5.59
N SER A 219 9.05 -0.52 5.75
CA SER A 219 10.23 -0.84 6.54
C SER A 219 10.02 -0.59 8.04
N ARG A 220 10.83 -1.26 8.88
CA ARG A 220 10.87 -1.00 10.32
C ARG A 220 11.24 0.45 10.63
N GLN A 221 12.16 1.01 9.87
CA GLN A 221 12.61 2.39 10.02
C GLN A 221 11.48 3.39 9.84
N VAL A 222 10.57 3.14 8.88
CA VAL A 222 9.37 3.96 8.67
C VAL A 222 8.40 3.82 9.84
N LEU A 223 8.15 2.60 10.34
CA LEU A 223 7.31 2.41 11.55
C LEU A 223 7.86 3.16 12.77
N ASP A 224 9.18 3.09 12.99
CA ASP A 224 9.84 3.81 14.08
C ASP A 224 9.75 5.34 13.87
N ALA A 225 9.79 5.81 12.62
CA ALA A 225 9.61 7.21 12.28
C ALA A 225 8.16 7.67 12.54
N ILE A 226 7.16 6.86 12.15
CA ILE A 226 5.75 7.12 12.44
C ILE A 226 5.53 7.30 13.93
N ALA A 227 6.06 6.39 14.76
CA ALA A 227 5.93 6.48 16.22
C ALA A 227 6.57 7.77 16.79
N ARG A 228 7.74 8.17 16.27
CA ARG A 228 8.39 9.43 16.67
C ARG A 228 7.61 10.66 16.24
N THR A 229 7.11 10.68 15.01
CA THR A 229 6.29 11.77 14.47
C THR A 229 4.98 11.88 15.24
N ASP A 230 4.33 10.76 15.56
CA ASP A 230 3.09 10.73 16.36
C ASP A 230 3.30 11.38 17.75
N ALA A 231 4.34 10.97 18.46
CA ALA A 231 4.68 11.54 19.76
C ALA A 231 5.03 13.04 19.68
N LEU A 232 5.73 13.45 18.62
CA LEU A 232 6.11 14.84 18.40
C LEU A 232 4.90 15.72 18.11
N VAL A 233 3.97 15.24 17.26
CA VAL A 233 2.72 15.94 16.94
C VAL A 233 1.81 16.00 18.17
N ALA A 234 1.74 14.94 18.99
CA ALA A 234 1.00 14.96 20.27
C ALA A 234 1.50 16.07 21.18
N GLY A 235 2.83 16.15 21.40
CA GLY A 235 3.43 17.21 22.22
C GLY A 235 3.21 18.62 21.64
N LEU A 236 3.24 18.77 20.32
CA LEU A 236 2.90 20.03 19.64
C LEU A 236 1.46 20.46 19.95
N PHE A 237 0.49 19.54 19.79
CA PHE A 237 -0.92 19.85 20.06
C PHE A 237 -1.18 20.21 21.52
N ASP A 238 -0.55 19.50 22.46
CA ASP A 238 -0.62 19.82 23.90
C ASP A 238 -0.11 21.25 24.18
N GLU A 239 0.98 21.67 23.54
CA GLU A 239 1.54 23.01 23.70
C GLU A 239 0.63 24.08 23.07
N LEU A 240 0.09 23.81 21.87
CA LEU A 240 -0.82 24.74 21.19
C LEU A 240 -2.12 24.95 22.00
N GLN A 241 -2.70 23.89 22.57
CA GLN A 241 -3.90 23.97 23.39
C GLN A 241 -3.69 24.72 24.73
N ARG A 242 -2.44 24.76 25.22
CA ARG A 242 -2.08 25.58 26.39
C ARG A 242 -1.95 27.08 26.06
N ARG A 243 -1.56 27.42 24.80
CA ARG A 243 -1.30 28.80 24.37
C ARG A 243 -2.53 29.50 23.77
N TYR A 244 -3.48 28.74 23.20
CA TYR A 244 -4.62 29.26 22.45
C TYR A 244 -5.95 28.70 22.98
N ALA A 245 -6.97 29.55 22.98
CA ALA A 245 -8.31 29.14 23.42
C ALA A 245 -8.96 28.14 22.43
N ARG A 246 -8.62 28.24 21.15
CA ARG A 246 -9.07 27.36 20.09
C ARG A 246 -7.93 27.13 19.09
N VAL A 247 -7.78 25.89 18.67
CA VAL A 247 -6.85 25.52 17.58
C VAL A 247 -7.66 24.78 16.52
N ASN A 248 -7.67 25.31 15.32
CA ASN A 248 -8.27 24.69 14.14
C ASN A 248 -7.26 24.60 12.99
N GLY A 249 -7.62 23.91 11.92
CA GLY A 249 -6.76 23.86 10.74
C GLY A 249 -6.73 22.50 10.05
N VAL A 250 -5.69 22.32 9.26
CA VAL A 250 -5.47 21.10 8.50
C VAL A 250 -4.17 20.41 8.91
N LEU A 251 -4.22 19.09 9.01
CA LEU A 251 -3.06 18.19 9.10
C LEU A 251 -3.15 17.20 7.96
N PHE A 252 -2.09 17.09 7.16
CA PHE A 252 -2.14 16.19 6.01
C PHE A 252 -0.73 15.77 5.57
N GLY A 253 -0.67 14.64 4.81
CA GLY A 253 0.46 14.30 3.95
C GLY A 253 0.18 14.81 2.55
N ASP A 254 1.16 15.43 1.90
CA ASP A 254 1.04 15.94 0.53
C ASP A 254 0.97 14.83 -0.51
N HIS A 255 1.61 13.70 -0.21
CA HIS A 255 1.62 12.46 -0.98
C HIS A 255 1.76 11.25 -0.06
N GLY A 256 1.74 10.08 -0.67
CA GLY A 256 2.09 8.83 -0.04
C GLY A 256 3.54 8.42 -0.31
N MET A 257 3.78 7.10 -0.34
CA MET A 257 5.07 6.50 -0.68
C MET A 257 4.83 5.10 -1.22
N VAL A 258 5.37 4.80 -2.40
CA VAL A 258 5.23 3.51 -3.09
C VAL A 258 6.56 2.77 -3.02
N PRO A 259 6.60 1.45 -2.72
CA PRO A 259 7.85 0.70 -2.74
C PRO A 259 8.41 0.62 -4.16
N VAL A 260 9.69 0.89 -4.32
CA VAL A 260 10.39 0.70 -5.60
C VAL A 260 10.68 -0.80 -5.79
N THR A 261 10.15 -1.37 -6.86
CA THR A 261 10.24 -2.81 -7.17
C THR A 261 11.02 -3.11 -8.43
N ALA A 262 11.16 -2.10 -9.31
CA ALA A 262 11.89 -2.19 -10.57
C ALA A 262 12.53 -0.84 -10.95
N THR A 263 13.50 -0.90 -11.83
CA THR A 263 14.12 0.30 -12.43
C THR A 263 14.01 0.27 -13.94
N LEU A 264 13.89 1.45 -14.55
CA LEU A 264 13.79 1.62 -16.00
C LEU A 264 14.82 2.64 -16.49
N ASP A 265 15.77 2.19 -17.30
CA ASP A 265 16.75 3.07 -17.95
C ASP A 265 16.15 3.66 -19.24
N VAL A 266 15.41 4.76 -19.09
CA VAL A 266 14.81 5.49 -20.24
C VAL A 266 15.89 6.22 -21.04
N ALA A 267 17.01 6.63 -20.41
CA ALA A 267 18.11 7.27 -21.14
C ALA A 267 18.69 6.34 -22.22
N ALA A 268 18.95 5.08 -21.85
CA ALA A 268 19.42 4.08 -22.81
C ALA A 268 18.39 3.78 -23.92
N GLN A 269 17.06 3.84 -23.62
CA GLN A 269 16.04 3.71 -24.67
C GLN A 269 16.10 4.88 -25.67
N LEU A 270 16.20 6.11 -25.16
CA LEU A 270 16.27 7.31 -26.00
C LEU A 270 17.55 7.33 -26.86
N GLU A 271 18.69 6.85 -26.33
CA GLU A 271 19.95 6.73 -27.07
C GLU A 271 19.83 5.80 -28.28
N ARG A 272 19.03 4.72 -28.20
CA ARG A 272 18.78 3.80 -29.33
C ARG A 272 18.09 4.46 -30.52
N THR A 273 17.42 5.59 -30.30
CA THR A 273 16.83 6.38 -31.41
C THR A 273 17.89 7.02 -32.28
N GLY A 274 19.15 7.13 -31.83
CA GLY A 274 20.23 7.82 -32.53
C GLY A 274 20.05 9.34 -32.63
N LEU A 275 19.07 9.90 -31.91
CA LEU A 275 18.83 11.35 -31.80
C LEU A 275 19.75 11.97 -30.75
N ARG A 276 20.06 13.24 -30.92
CA ARG A 276 21.01 13.96 -30.06
C ARG A 276 20.26 14.89 -29.09
N HIS A 277 20.43 14.66 -27.79
CA HIS A 277 19.91 15.54 -26.76
C HIS A 277 20.46 16.97 -26.91
N GLY A 278 19.62 17.99 -26.75
CA GLY A 278 19.94 19.40 -26.91
C GLY A 278 20.01 19.89 -28.37
N ILE A 279 19.82 18.99 -29.37
CA ILE A 279 19.85 19.32 -30.81
C ILE A 279 18.53 18.87 -31.47
N ASP A 280 18.12 17.61 -31.27
CA ASP A 280 16.93 17.02 -31.88
C ASP A 280 15.77 17.00 -30.88
N TYR A 281 16.07 16.84 -29.59
CA TYR A 281 15.12 16.85 -28.48
C TYR A 281 15.79 17.28 -27.18
N ALA A 282 14.99 17.54 -26.15
CA ALA A 282 15.40 17.61 -24.77
C ALA A 282 14.55 16.66 -23.91
N CYS A 283 15.13 16.14 -22.82
CA CYS A 283 14.39 15.41 -21.81
C CYS A 283 14.86 15.79 -20.42
N PHE A 284 13.94 15.71 -19.44
CA PHE A 284 14.25 15.75 -18.03
C PHE A 284 13.87 14.39 -17.42
N LEU A 285 14.84 13.70 -16.83
CA LEU A 285 14.64 12.41 -16.19
C LEU A 285 14.27 12.66 -14.73
N ASP A 286 12.97 12.83 -14.48
CA ASP A 286 12.42 12.83 -13.12
C ASP A 286 12.43 11.40 -12.56
N SER A 287 12.13 11.22 -11.29
CA SER A 287 12.22 9.88 -10.67
C SER A 287 11.13 8.91 -11.15
N THR A 288 9.92 9.42 -11.44
CA THR A 288 8.75 8.61 -11.80
C THR A 288 8.17 8.95 -13.17
N MET A 289 8.76 9.92 -13.83
CA MET A 289 8.36 10.31 -15.18
C MET A 289 9.54 10.84 -15.99
N VAL A 290 9.35 10.89 -17.30
CA VAL A 290 10.27 11.57 -18.21
C VAL A 290 9.52 12.62 -18.97
N ARG A 291 9.93 13.88 -18.83
CA ARG A 291 9.39 15.00 -19.58
C ARG A 291 10.20 15.23 -20.85
N LEU A 292 9.51 15.42 -21.97
CA LEU A 292 10.07 15.48 -23.32
C LEU A 292 9.72 16.76 -24.03
N TRP A 293 10.68 17.27 -24.83
CA TRP A 293 10.51 18.39 -25.74
C TRP A 293 11.14 18.02 -27.09
N PHE A 294 10.45 18.35 -28.19
CA PHE A 294 10.86 17.97 -29.54
C PHE A 294 11.19 19.21 -30.36
N PHE A 295 12.38 19.24 -30.93
CA PHE A 295 12.82 20.39 -31.73
C PHE A 295 12.42 20.26 -33.21
N HIS A 296 12.01 19.07 -33.65
CA HIS A 296 11.41 18.81 -34.96
C HIS A 296 10.51 17.57 -34.95
N ALA A 297 9.59 17.48 -35.92
CA ALA A 297 8.56 16.44 -35.98
C ALA A 297 9.11 15.00 -36.10
N ASP A 298 10.29 14.82 -36.73
CA ASP A 298 10.91 13.50 -36.86
C ASP A 298 11.41 12.98 -35.50
N ALA A 299 12.00 13.84 -34.68
CA ALA A 299 12.41 13.48 -33.32
C ALA A 299 11.19 13.03 -32.50
N ARG A 300 10.06 13.74 -32.59
CA ARG A 300 8.81 13.35 -31.92
C ARG A 300 8.36 11.97 -32.31
N ARG A 301 8.19 11.70 -33.61
CA ARG A 301 7.73 10.38 -34.11
C ARG A 301 8.64 9.23 -33.63
N ARG A 302 9.97 9.40 -33.72
CA ARG A 302 10.94 8.36 -33.37
C ARG A 302 10.98 8.09 -31.88
N ILE A 303 10.90 9.12 -31.03
CA ILE A 303 10.87 8.97 -29.57
C ILE A 303 9.54 8.37 -29.12
N GLU A 304 8.40 8.85 -29.63
CA GLU A 304 7.09 8.29 -29.29
C GLU A 304 7.00 6.80 -29.70
N ALA A 305 7.47 6.44 -30.88
CA ALA A 305 7.53 5.05 -31.32
C ALA A 305 8.47 4.19 -30.45
N CYS A 306 9.62 4.72 -30.05
CA CYS A 306 10.55 4.02 -29.16
C CYS A 306 9.94 3.77 -27.77
N LEU A 307 9.23 4.75 -27.21
CA LEU A 307 8.67 4.66 -25.87
C LEU A 307 7.35 3.87 -25.82
N ALA A 308 6.62 3.73 -26.94
CA ALA A 308 5.39 2.94 -27.02
C ALA A 308 5.61 1.44 -26.71
N ASP A 309 6.80 0.91 -26.97
CA ASP A 309 7.16 -0.48 -26.73
C ASP A 309 7.83 -0.71 -25.35
N VAL A 310 8.05 0.35 -24.57
CA VAL A 310 8.72 0.27 -23.27
C VAL A 310 7.74 -0.21 -22.20
N ARG A 311 8.12 -1.30 -21.52
CA ARG A 311 7.34 -1.81 -20.38
C ARG A 311 7.70 -1.07 -19.10
N GLY A 312 6.74 -0.92 -18.20
CA GLY A 312 6.93 -0.27 -16.90
C GLY A 312 6.58 1.22 -16.91
N GLY A 313 5.87 1.67 -17.94
CA GLY A 313 5.33 3.02 -18.08
C GLY A 313 4.70 3.25 -19.44
N HIS A 314 4.14 4.41 -19.66
CA HIS A 314 3.47 4.78 -20.92
C HIS A 314 3.56 6.29 -21.17
N LEU A 315 3.41 6.69 -22.44
CA LEU A 315 3.20 8.09 -22.82
C LEU A 315 1.76 8.48 -22.43
N MET A 316 1.62 9.53 -21.63
CA MET A 316 0.30 10.02 -21.21
C MET A 316 -0.54 10.43 -22.40
N SER A 317 -1.77 9.91 -22.46
CA SER A 317 -2.77 10.28 -23.45
C SER A 317 -3.35 11.70 -23.21
N PRO A 318 -3.97 12.34 -24.21
CA PRO A 318 -4.66 13.61 -24.02
C PRO A 318 -5.75 13.55 -22.93
N GLU A 319 -6.43 12.41 -22.80
CA GLU A 319 -7.46 12.16 -21.78
C GLU A 319 -6.86 12.13 -20.37
N GLU A 320 -5.70 11.49 -20.19
CA GLU A 320 -4.97 11.49 -18.93
C GLU A 320 -4.45 12.88 -18.56
N LEU A 321 -3.87 13.60 -19.53
CA LEU A 321 -3.43 14.97 -19.32
C LEU A 321 -4.61 15.88 -18.92
N ALA A 322 -5.79 15.71 -19.52
CA ALA A 322 -6.98 16.46 -19.16
C ALA A 322 -7.49 16.11 -17.75
N ARG A 323 -7.51 14.82 -17.39
CA ARG A 323 -7.91 14.32 -16.07
C ARG A 323 -7.02 14.92 -14.96
N GLU A 324 -5.73 15.04 -15.19
CA GLU A 324 -4.76 15.60 -14.25
C GLU A 324 -4.65 17.14 -14.33
N SER A 325 -5.59 17.82 -15.02
CA SER A 325 -5.59 19.28 -15.23
C SER A 325 -4.31 19.79 -15.90
N LEU A 326 -3.71 19.00 -16.80
CA LEU A 326 -2.47 19.34 -17.50
C LEU A 326 -2.70 19.94 -18.88
N GLY A 327 -3.96 20.02 -19.36
CA GLY A 327 -4.29 20.51 -20.69
C GLY A 327 -3.93 22.00 -20.96
N GLY A 328 -3.76 22.81 -19.89
CA GLY A 328 -3.34 24.22 -19.94
C GLY A 328 -1.88 24.46 -19.57
N MET A 329 -1.09 23.38 -19.44
CA MET A 329 0.30 23.43 -18.99
C MET A 329 1.19 24.27 -19.91
N ASP A 330 2.11 25.03 -19.32
CA ASP A 330 3.12 25.76 -20.09
C ASP A 330 4.01 24.77 -20.86
N ARG A 331 4.21 25.02 -22.16
CA ARG A 331 5.03 24.18 -23.02
C ARG A 331 6.45 23.98 -22.50
N ARG A 332 6.96 24.94 -21.70
CA ARG A 332 8.26 24.78 -21.02
C ARG A 332 8.25 23.69 -19.94
N ASN A 333 7.08 23.33 -19.40
CA ASN A 333 6.98 22.23 -18.43
C ASN A 333 7.16 20.86 -19.11
N ALA A 334 6.45 20.61 -20.22
CA ALA A 334 6.61 19.43 -21.08
C ALA A 334 5.84 19.60 -22.40
N GLU A 335 6.23 18.88 -23.45
CA GLU A 335 5.43 18.63 -24.66
C GLU A 335 4.86 17.21 -24.70
N ALA A 336 5.51 16.27 -24.05
CA ALA A 336 5.01 14.92 -23.76
C ALA A 336 5.59 14.42 -22.45
N ILE A 337 4.85 13.56 -21.77
CA ILE A 337 5.23 12.97 -20.50
C ILE A 337 5.14 11.44 -20.64
N PHE A 338 6.24 10.74 -20.37
CA PHE A 338 6.24 9.30 -20.15
C PHE A 338 6.15 9.07 -18.64
N LEU A 339 5.01 8.51 -18.18
CA LEU A 339 4.74 8.23 -16.78
C LEU A 339 5.05 6.76 -16.48
N CYS A 340 5.81 6.51 -15.42
CA CYS A 340 6.11 5.17 -14.97
C CYS A 340 4.93 4.54 -14.21
N ASP A 341 4.80 3.22 -14.33
CA ASP A 341 3.88 2.44 -13.51
C ASP A 341 4.29 2.52 -12.03
N PRO A 342 3.33 2.46 -11.07
CA PRO A 342 3.65 2.46 -9.66
C PRO A 342 4.69 1.39 -9.28
N GLY A 343 5.75 1.81 -8.58
CA GLY A 343 6.87 0.96 -8.18
C GLY A 343 8.01 0.87 -9.21
N VAL A 344 7.90 1.48 -10.38
CA VAL A 344 8.98 1.57 -11.36
C VAL A 344 9.67 2.92 -11.24
N LEU A 345 10.97 2.90 -10.99
CA LEU A 345 11.80 4.09 -10.89
C LEU A 345 12.57 4.32 -12.19
N VAL A 346 12.50 5.51 -12.76
CA VAL A 346 13.47 5.93 -13.79
C VAL A 346 14.85 5.94 -13.16
N PHE A 347 15.78 5.11 -13.68
CA PHE A 347 17.11 5.03 -13.11
C PHE A 347 18.15 4.65 -14.16
N PRO A 348 19.23 5.45 -14.33
CA PRO A 348 19.56 6.68 -13.60
C PRO A 348 18.57 7.83 -13.88
N ASN A 349 18.45 8.76 -12.92
CA ASN A 349 17.64 9.98 -13.05
C ASN A 349 18.40 11.22 -12.55
N TYR A 350 17.82 12.40 -12.71
CA TYR A 350 18.52 13.66 -12.38
C TYR A 350 18.50 14.02 -10.89
N PHE A 351 17.75 13.28 -10.06
CA PHE A 351 17.74 13.45 -8.60
C PHE A 351 18.76 12.56 -7.89
N GLN A 352 18.97 11.33 -8.39
CA GLN A 352 19.76 10.29 -7.71
C GLN A 352 21.01 9.86 -8.48
N GLY A 353 21.15 10.32 -9.73
CA GLY A 353 22.27 9.89 -10.58
C GLY A 353 22.25 8.39 -10.89
N GLY A 354 23.45 7.79 -10.97
CA GLY A 354 23.65 6.36 -11.27
C GLY A 354 24.15 5.54 -10.06
N GLY A 355 23.91 6.01 -8.83
CA GLY A 355 24.28 5.31 -7.59
C GLY A 355 23.41 4.06 -7.33
N GLN A 356 22.94 3.87 -6.12
CA GLN A 356 21.94 2.83 -5.79
C GLN A 356 20.53 3.40 -5.91
N PRO A 357 19.56 2.63 -6.45
CA PRO A 357 18.15 3.04 -6.44
C PRO A 357 17.65 3.20 -5.01
N ILE A 358 16.79 4.18 -4.80
CA ILE A 358 16.05 4.35 -3.53
C ILE A 358 15.01 3.24 -3.35
N ALA A 359 14.59 2.99 -2.10
CA ALA A 359 13.69 1.90 -1.76
C ALA A 359 12.20 2.28 -1.83
N GLY A 360 11.87 3.58 -1.82
CA GLY A 360 10.52 4.10 -1.97
C GLY A 360 10.50 5.38 -2.80
N MET A 361 9.41 5.62 -3.54
CA MET A 361 9.22 6.83 -4.35
C MET A 361 7.74 7.19 -4.42
N HIS A 362 7.45 8.45 -4.69
CA HIS A 362 6.13 9.03 -4.97
C HIS A 362 6.15 9.77 -6.33
N GLY A 363 5.06 10.44 -6.72
CA GLY A 363 4.97 11.14 -8.01
C GLY A 363 4.55 10.23 -9.17
N TYR A 364 3.88 9.12 -8.88
CA TYR A 364 3.22 8.25 -9.87
C TYR A 364 1.83 8.78 -10.23
N ASP A 365 0.94 7.94 -10.76
CA ASP A 365 -0.47 8.31 -10.97
C ASP A 365 -1.08 8.80 -9.65
N PRO A 366 -1.58 10.04 -9.57
CA PRO A 366 -2.21 10.58 -8.35
C PRO A 366 -3.43 9.81 -7.86
N GLY A 367 -4.05 8.99 -8.72
CA GLY A 367 -5.14 8.09 -8.36
C GLY A 367 -4.69 6.83 -7.64
N PHE A 368 -3.39 6.50 -7.64
CA PHE A 368 -2.90 5.29 -6.99
C PHE A 368 -2.92 5.42 -5.47
N PRO A 369 -3.57 4.48 -4.72
CA PRO A 369 -3.82 4.66 -3.28
C PRO A 369 -2.58 4.87 -2.42
N ASP A 370 -1.46 4.18 -2.73
CA ASP A 370 -0.23 4.30 -1.95
C ASP A 370 0.55 5.59 -2.24
N ASN A 371 0.16 6.29 -3.30
CA ASN A 371 0.68 7.59 -3.69
C ASN A 371 -0.08 8.76 -3.03
N GLN A 372 -1.16 8.46 -2.30
CA GLN A 372 -2.03 9.45 -1.66
C GLN A 372 -1.68 9.67 -0.19
N GLY A 373 -1.83 10.91 0.26
CA GLY A 373 -1.65 11.30 1.65
C GLY A 373 -2.93 11.18 2.49
N ALA A 374 -2.79 11.19 3.80
CA ALA A 374 -3.90 11.36 4.73
C ALA A 374 -4.30 12.85 4.82
N PHE A 375 -5.59 13.12 5.05
CA PHE A 375 -6.09 14.48 5.29
C PHE A 375 -7.01 14.53 6.50
N MET A 376 -6.81 15.55 7.34
CA MET A 376 -7.62 15.82 8.54
C MET A 376 -7.89 17.32 8.65
N LEU A 377 -9.17 17.70 8.67
CA LEU A 377 -9.62 19.02 9.09
C LEU A 377 -10.06 18.92 10.54
N PHE A 378 -9.35 19.56 11.45
CA PHE A 378 -9.60 19.51 12.89
C PHE A 378 -10.00 20.86 13.47
N ASP A 379 -10.72 20.82 14.60
CA ASP A 379 -11.10 21.99 15.36
C ASP A 379 -11.36 21.61 16.82
N SER A 380 -10.62 22.20 17.74
CA SER A 380 -10.73 21.88 19.16
C SER A 380 -12.06 22.30 19.77
N ALA A 381 -12.80 23.20 19.13
CA ALA A 381 -14.11 23.70 19.59
C ALA A 381 -15.30 23.10 18.84
N GLN A 382 -15.07 22.21 17.85
CA GLN A 382 -16.12 21.59 17.03
C GLN A 382 -15.98 20.08 16.89
N PRO A 383 -16.31 19.30 17.95
CA PRO A 383 -16.22 17.84 17.90
C PRO A 383 -17.16 17.19 16.88
N GLU A 384 -18.20 17.88 16.41
CA GLU A 384 -19.12 17.45 15.37
C GLU A 384 -18.47 17.22 14.01
N LEU A 385 -17.28 17.76 13.76
CA LEU A 385 -16.48 17.45 12.56
C LEU A 385 -16.16 15.95 12.42
N ALA A 386 -16.13 15.21 13.53
CA ALA A 386 -15.97 13.76 13.54
C ALA A 386 -17.03 13.00 12.72
N GLY A 387 -18.20 13.60 12.52
CA GLY A 387 -19.31 13.06 11.73
C GLY A 387 -19.18 13.32 10.21
N LEU A 388 -18.11 13.95 9.77
CA LEU A 388 -17.92 14.38 8.38
C LEU A 388 -16.71 13.71 7.75
N ALA A 389 -16.73 13.54 6.42
CA ALA A 389 -15.64 13.01 5.64
C ALA A 389 -15.56 13.72 4.28
N PHE A 390 -14.35 13.91 3.78
CA PHE A 390 -14.10 14.30 2.40
C PHE A 390 -13.89 13.02 1.57
N ASP A 391 -14.40 13.00 0.34
CA ASP A 391 -14.13 11.91 -0.61
C ASP A 391 -12.67 11.94 -1.02
N ALA A 392 -12.26 13.05 -1.62
CA ALA A 392 -10.86 13.40 -1.87
C ALA A 392 -10.67 14.89 -1.64
N VAL A 393 -9.46 15.29 -1.28
CA VAL A 393 -9.05 16.69 -1.13
C VAL A 393 -7.88 16.95 -2.07
N GLU A 394 -8.00 17.96 -2.90
CA GLU A 394 -6.92 18.38 -3.79
C GLU A 394 -6.05 19.44 -3.10
N PRO A 395 -4.76 19.60 -3.46
CA PRO A 395 -3.91 20.64 -2.91
C PRO A 395 -4.54 22.04 -2.95
N ALA A 396 -5.25 22.36 -4.03
CA ALA A 396 -5.92 23.65 -4.22
C ALA A 396 -7.15 23.85 -3.30
N ASP A 397 -7.70 22.79 -2.71
CA ASP A 397 -8.80 22.87 -1.74
C ASP A 397 -8.33 23.32 -0.36
N VAL A 398 -7.03 23.18 -0.06
CA VAL A 398 -6.43 23.61 1.22
C VAL A 398 -6.54 25.12 1.40
N PHE A 399 -6.34 25.88 0.35
CA PHE A 399 -6.38 27.34 0.40
C PHE A 399 -7.72 27.92 0.92
N PRO A 400 -8.89 27.58 0.34
CA PRO A 400 -10.17 28.07 0.86
C PRO A 400 -10.49 27.55 2.28
N LEU A 401 -10.02 26.35 2.66
CA LEU A 401 -10.15 25.85 4.03
C LEU A 401 -9.36 26.73 5.01
N LEU A 402 -8.12 27.09 4.69
CA LEU A 402 -7.31 27.97 5.53
C LEU A 402 -7.93 29.36 5.66
N LEU A 403 -8.40 29.96 4.56
CA LEU A 403 -9.10 31.25 4.61
C LEU A 403 -10.30 31.19 5.55
N HIS A 404 -11.15 30.16 5.44
CA HIS A 404 -12.30 29.99 6.30
C HIS A 404 -11.90 29.79 7.77
N GLY A 405 -10.89 28.92 8.05
CA GLY A 405 -10.36 28.68 9.39
C GLY A 405 -9.88 29.93 10.10
N ILE A 406 -9.25 30.86 9.36
CA ILE A 406 -8.77 32.16 9.86
C ILE A 406 -9.94 33.15 10.10
N GLY A 407 -11.12 32.88 9.53
CA GLY A 407 -12.28 33.78 9.58
C GLY A 407 -12.37 34.75 8.40
N LEU A 408 -11.72 34.41 7.29
CA LEU A 408 -11.81 35.16 6.04
C LEU A 408 -12.74 34.41 5.07
N SER A 409 -13.66 35.16 4.42
CA SER A 409 -14.49 34.56 3.38
C SER A 409 -13.64 34.15 2.18
N ALA A 410 -13.84 32.94 1.68
CA ALA A 410 -13.21 32.48 0.44
C ALA A 410 -13.71 33.29 -0.79
N GLY A 411 -14.95 33.71 -0.87
CA GLY A 411 -15.59 34.56 -1.87
C GLY A 411 -14.68 34.94 -3.03
N ASP A 412 -14.45 36.26 -3.18
CA ASP A 412 -13.56 36.79 -4.23
C ASP A 412 -12.04 36.58 -3.97
N ARG A 413 -11.68 35.96 -2.85
CA ARG A 413 -10.28 35.72 -2.46
C ARG A 413 -9.73 34.37 -2.93
N SER A 414 -10.60 33.41 -3.21
CA SER A 414 -10.20 32.06 -3.64
C SER A 414 -10.72 31.75 -5.04
N PRO A 415 -9.90 31.23 -5.95
CA PRO A 415 -10.34 30.72 -7.24
C PRO A 415 -11.22 29.48 -7.11
N ARG A 416 -11.16 28.78 -5.98
CA ARG A 416 -11.96 27.58 -5.68
C ARG A 416 -12.99 27.83 -4.57
N PRO A 417 -14.16 27.20 -4.66
CA PRO A 417 -15.13 27.21 -3.55
C PRO A 417 -14.60 26.42 -2.36
N LEU A 418 -15.17 26.71 -1.18
CA LEU A 418 -14.89 25.89 0.00
C LEU A 418 -15.40 24.45 -0.22
N PRO A 419 -14.55 23.42 -0.12
CA PRO A 419 -14.96 22.04 -0.32
C PRO A 419 -15.99 21.63 0.73
N ARG A 420 -16.96 20.78 0.34
CA ARG A 420 -18.02 20.30 1.23
C ARG A 420 -17.77 18.86 1.61
N PRO A 421 -17.59 18.56 2.91
CA PRO A 421 -17.53 17.19 3.36
C PRO A 421 -18.93 16.56 3.30
N LEU A 422 -18.96 15.26 3.14
CA LEU A 422 -20.17 14.46 3.23
C LEU A 422 -20.35 13.96 4.67
N PRO A 423 -21.60 13.71 5.12
CA PRO A 423 -21.79 12.98 6.36
C PRO A 423 -21.04 11.64 6.29
N ARG A 424 -20.22 11.34 7.29
CA ARG A 424 -19.69 9.98 7.39
C ARG A 424 -20.87 9.01 7.36
N PRO A 425 -20.85 7.96 6.53
CA PRO A 425 -21.83 6.91 6.65
C PRO A 425 -21.94 6.55 8.14
N ARG A 426 -23.12 6.60 8.71
CA ARG A 426 -23.36 6.15 10.08
C ARG A 426 -23.02 4.65 10.14
N SER A 427 -21.76 4.31 10.27
CA SER A 427 -21.35 3.03 10.79
C SER A 427 -21.83 2.98 12.23
N ALA A 428 -22.44 1.86 12.63
CA ALA A 428 -22.85 1.59 13.99
C ALA A 428 -21.84 2.14 15.00
N ALA A 429 -22.30 2.65 16.11
CA ALA A 429 -21.65 3.28 17.27
C ALA A 429 -20.17 3.72 17.15
N PRO A 430 -19.74 4.88 17.67
CA PRO A 430 -18.35 5.34 17.58
C PRO A 430 -17.38 4.23 18.03
N GLY A 431 -16.60 3.67 17.12
CA GLY A 431 -15.66 2.57 17.39
C GLY A 431 -16.01 1.20 16.80
N ALA A 432 -17.15 1.00 16.17
CA ALA A 432 -17.48 -0.29 15.55
C ALA A 432 -16.97 -0.34 14.09
N ARG A 433 -15.86 -1.05 13.89
CA ARG A 433 -15.35 -1.37 12.55
C ARG A 433 -16.45 -2.07 11.74
N ARG A 434 -16.57 -1.74 10.47
CA ARG A 434 -17.45 -2.44 9.52
C ARG A 434 -17.01 -3.90 9.41
N LEU A 435 -17.97 -4.82 9.22
CA LEU A 435 -17.68 -6.26 9.15
C LEU A 435 -17.81 -6.84 7.74
N VAL A 436 -18.62 -6.21 6.89
CA VAL A 436 -18.94 -6.73 5.54
C VAL A 436 -18.40 -5.85 4.43
N ALA A 437 -18.09 -6.44 3.28
CA ALA A 437 -17.61 -5.72 2.10
C ALA A 437 -18.68 -4.82 1.48
N ARG A 438 -19.94 -5.25 1.50
CA ARG A 438 -21.09 -4.51 0.95
C ARG A 438 -21.56 -3.39 1.88
N PRO A 439 -21.97 -2.22 1.33
CA PRO A 439 -22.39 -1.07 2.14
C PRO A 439 -23.80 -1.15 2.71
N GLU A 440 -24.50 -2.28 2.56
CA GLU A 440 -25.88 -2.43 3.00
C GLU A 440 -26.01 -2.57 4.53
N PRO A 441 -26.74 -1.66 5.22
CA PRO A 441 -26.89 -1.72 6.68
C PRO A 441 -27.56 -3.00 7.20
N GLU A 442 -28.46 -3.59 6.41
CA GLU A 442 -29.15 -4.83 6.74
C GLU A 442 -28.20 -6.03 6.75
N ALA A 443 -27.25 -6.10 5.81
CA ALA A 443 -26.22 -7.12 5.78
C ALA A 443 -25.29 -7.04 6.99
N GLU A 444 -24.86 -5.81 7.34
CA GLU A 444 -24.06 -5.55 8.54
C GLU A 444 -24.79 -5.95 9.81
N ALA A 445 -26.09 -5.61 9.93
CA ALA A 445 -26.91 -5.96 11.07
C ALA A 445 -27.10 -7.47 11.23
N ALA A 446 -27.30 -8.20 10.12
CA ALA A 446 -27.42 -9.66 10.12
C ALA A 446 -26.13 -10.34 10.61
N VAL A 447 -24.96 -9.92 10.11
CA VAL A 447 -23.66 -10.46 10.53
C VAL A 447 -23.40 -10.16 12.01
N ARG A 448 -23.68 -8.94 12.48
CA ARG A 448 -23.55 -8.60 13.91
C ARG A 448 -24.47 -9.45 14.81
N ALA A 449 -25.68 -9.76 14.37
CA ALA A 449 -26.59 -10.64 15.13
C ALA A 449 -26.03 -12.07 15.21
N HIS A 450 -25.42 -12.61 14.16
CA HIS A 450 -24.76 -13.91 14.21
C HIS A 450 -23.56 -13.90 15.15
N LEU A 451 -22.69 -12.92 15.06
CA LEU A 451 -21.51 -12.80 15.92
C LEU A 451 -21.87 -12.58 17.39
N ALA A 452 -22.93 -11.83 17.69
CA ALA A 452 -23.45 -11.70 19.07
C ALA A 452 -23.87 -13.05 19.67
N ARG A 453 -24.50 -13.93 18.86
CA ARG A 453 -24.82 -15.32 19.26
C ARG A 453 -23.56 -16.14 19.50
N VAL A 454 -22.56 -16.04 18.62
CA VAL A 454 -21.27 -16.72 18.75
C VAL A 454 -20.59 -16.30 20.06
N VAL A 455 -20.46 -15.00 20.31
CA VAL A 455 -19.87 -14.45 21.55
C VAL A 455 -20.61 -14.97 22.78
N LYS A 456 -21.97 -14.92 22.77
CA LYS A 456 -22.78 -15.43 23.86
C LYS A 456 -22.55 -16.92 24.14
N ALA A 457 -22.42 -17.73 23.09
CA ALA A 457 -22.15 -19.17 23.21
C ALA A 457 -20.76 -19.47 23.79
N ILE A 458 -19.73 -18.72 23.34
CA ILE A 458 -18.37 -18.84 23.90
C ILE A 458 -18.40 -18.48 25.39
N LEU A 459 -18.98 -17.35 25.76
CA LEU A 459 -19.05 -16.92 27.18
C LEU A 459 -19.87 -17.86 28.06
N ALA A 460 -20.90 -18.50 27.51
CA ALA A 460 -21.69 -19.49 28.24
C ALA A 460 -20.86 -20.76 28.60
N ARG A 461 -19.87 -21.11 27.78
CA ARG A 461 -18.99 -22.29 28.01
C ARG A 461 -17.72 -21.97 28.78
N CYS A 462 -17.12 -20.80 28.53
CA CYS A 462 -15.80 -20.43 29.05
C CYS A 462 -15.90 -19.52 30.28
N GLY A 463 -17.06 -18.91 30.54
CA GLY A 463 -17.21 -17.82 31.50
C GLY A 463 -16.61 -16.51 30.96
N SER A 464 -16.08 -15.65 31.84
CA SER A 464 -15.37 -14.45 31.41
C SER A 464 -14.02 -14.86 30.80
N VAL A 465 -13.69 -14.25 29.65
CA VAL A 465 -12.40 -14.40 28.95
C VAL A 465 -11.76 -13.03 28.77
N GLU A 466 -10.42 -12.95 28.59
CA GLU A 466 -9.71 -11.68 28.42
C GLU A 466 -10.19 -10.95 27.15
N ALA A 467 -10.28 -11.66 26.01
CA ALA A 467 -10.84 -11.11 24.77
C ALA A 467 -11.37 -12.20 23.83
N ILE A 468 -12.31 -11.80 22.96
CA ILE A 468 -12.73 -12.57 21.78
C ILE A 468 -12.46 -11.72 20.56
N LEU A 469 -11.60 -12.19 19.69
CA LEU A 469 -11.14 -11.53 18.49
C LEU A 469 -11.82 -12.15 17.26
N LEU A 470 -12.22 -11.32 16.32
CA LEU A 470 -12.65 -11.71 14.99
C LEU A 470 -11.52 -11.34 14.03
N THR A 471 -10.96 -12.32 13.38
CA THR A 471 -9.90 -12.19 12.38
C THR A 471 -10.45 -12.46 10.98
N GLY A 472 -9.63 -12.78 10.00
CA GLY A 472 -10.08 -13.11 8.66
C GLY A 472 -10.80 -11.97 7.94
N SER A 473 -11.64 -12.30 6.97
CA SER A 473 -12.33 -11.33 6.12
C SER A 473 -13.30 -10.43 6.91
N PHE A 474 -14.05 -10.99 7.83
CA PHE A 474 -14.98 -10.23 8.68
C PHE A 474 -14.25 -9.34 9.68
N GLY A 475 -13.13 -9.81 10.24
CA GLY A 475 -12.29 -9.02 11.13
C GLY A 475 -11.73 -7.77 10.45
N ARG A 476 -11.42 -7.86 9.16
CA ARG A 476 -10.93 -6.75 8.32
C ARG A 476 -12.04 -5.83 7.82
N GLY A 477 -13.31 -6.18 8.01
CA GLY A 477 -14.45 -5.39 7.48
C GLY A 477 -14.78 -5.69 6.03
N GLU A 478 -14.34 -6.82 5.52
CA GLU A 478 -14.47 -7.25 4.12
C GLU A 478 -15.15 -8.62 3.98
N GLY A 479 -15.98 -8.99 4.96
CA GLY A 479 -16.72 -10.24 4.95
C GLY A 479 -17.72 -10.32 3.79
N GLY A 480 -17.71 -11.44 3.08
CA GLY A 480 -18.64 -11.73 1.99
C GLY A 480 -20.01 -12.12 2.53
N VAL A 481 -21.05 -11.54 1.97
CA VAL A 481 -22.46 -11.84 2.29
C VAL A 481 -23.28 -12.01 1.02
N GLN A 482 -24.31 -12.83 1.07
CA GLN A 482 -25.27 -12.97 -0.02
C GLN A 482 -26.71 -12.84 0.49
N ARG A 483 -27.61 -12.44 -0.40
CA ARG A 483 -29.05 -12.40 -0.14
C ARG A 483 -29.68 -13.70 -0.61
N THR A 484 -30.38 -14.38 0.29
CA THR A 484 -31.14 -15.59 -0.02
C THR A 484 -32.42 -15.27 -0.81
N SER A 485 -33.05 -16.28 -1.43
CA SER A 485 -34.27 -16.11 -2.20
C SER A 485 -35.47 -15.59 -1.35
N ASP A 486 -35.47 -15.85 -0.05
CA ASP A 486 -36.44 -15.31 0.92
C ASP A 486 -36.05 -13.91 1.47
N GLY A 487 -35.00 -13.31 0.90
CA GLY A 487 -34.58 -11.92 1.17
C GLY A 487 -33.71 -11.73 2.39
N ARG A 488 -33.30 -12.80 3.10
CA ARG A 488 -32.38 -12.69 4.26
C ARG A 488 -30.93 -12.53 3.80
N TRP A 489 -30.14 -11.81 4.60
CA TRP A 489 -28.69 -11.75 4.43
C TRP A 489 -28.01 -12.86 5.23
N VAL A 490 -27.16 -13.63 4.56
CA VAL A 490 -26.34 -14.69 5.18
C VAL A 490 -24.85 -14.50 4.85
N PRO A 491 -23.95 -14.78 5.80
CA PRO A 491 -22.53 -14.77 5.52
C PRO A 491 -22.19 -15.91 4.54
N VAL A 492 -21.18 -15.70 3.69
CA VAL A 492 -20.65 -16.69 2.74
C VAL A 492 -19.27 -17.16 3.15
N ASN A 493 -18.53 -16.30 3.86
CA ASN A 493 -17.21 -16.64 4.40
C ASN A 493 -17.34 -17.19 5.82
N ASP A 494 -16.33 -17.94 6.23
CA ASP A 494 -16.17 -18.47 7.57
C ASP A 494 -16.00 -17.33 8.61
N PHE A 495 -16.38 -17.59 9.85
CA PHE A 495 -15.99 -16.72 10.96
C PHE A 495 -14.74 -17.29 11.61
N ASP A 496 -13.64 -16.53 11.56
CA ASP A 496 -12.36 -16.84 12.16
C ASP A 496 -12.25 -16.12 13.52
N LEU A 497 -12.35 -16.86 14.62
CA LEU A 497 -12.29 -16.29 15.96
C LEU A 497 -11.07 -16.79 16.75
N VAL A 498 -10.54 -15.90 17.59
CA VAL A 498 -9.50 -16.25 18.57
C VAL A 498 -9.98 -15.84 19.96
N VAL A 499 -10.07 -16.81 20.86
CA VAL A 499 -10.32 -16.59 22.28
C VAL A 499 -8.99 -16.42 22.98
N VAL A 500 -8.78 -15.28 23.64
CA VAL A 500 -7.60 -15.00 24.44
C VAL A 500 -7.95 -15.16 25.91
N ASP A 501 -7.28 -16.06 26.60
CA ASP A 501 -7.45 -16.30 28.03
C ASP A 501 -6.25 -17.05 28.60
N HIS A 502 -5.71 -16.59 29.72
CA HIS A 502 -4.59 -17.27 30.41
C HIS A 502 -4.94 -18.68 30.89
N ARG A 503 -6.24 -19.02 31.00
CA ARG A 503 -6.73 -20.38 31.29
C ARG A 503 -6.84 -21.16 29.99
N ASP A 504 -6.46 -22.44 30.02
CA ASP A 504 -6.70 -23.33 28.89
C ASP A 504 -8.21 -23.64 28.78
N VAL A 505 -8.87 -23.03 27.80
CA VAL A 505 -10.31 -23.22 27.54
C VAL A 505 -10.59 -24.09 26.31
N ARG A 506 -9.58 -24.74 25.72
CA ARG A 506 -9.75 -25.59 24.52
C ARG A 506 -10.80 -26.68 24.72
N GLY A 507 -10.79 -27.34 25.87
CA GLY A 507 -11.82 -28.33 26.19
C GLY A 507 -13.25 -27.79 26.20
N SER A 508 -13.44 -26.55 26.66
CA SER A 508 -14.74 -25.88 26.66
C SER A 508 -15.19 -25.47 25.26
N LEU A 509 -14.26 -25.20 24.36
CA LEU A 509 -14.53 -24.80 22.97
C LEU A 509 -14.75 -25.98 22.04
N ALA A 510 -14.38 -27.20 22.45
CA ALA A 510 -14.48 -28.41 21.61
C ALA A 510 -15.91 -28.61 21.06
N GLY A 511 -16.05 -28.80 19.75
CA GLY A 511 -17.30 -28.99 19.03
C GLY A 511 -18.23 -27.77 18.98
N LEU A 512 -17.85 -26.63 19.58
CA LEU A 512 -18.68 -25.41 19.58
C LEU A 512 -18.78 -24.79 18.20
N GLY A 513 -17.65 -24.71 17.48
CA GLY A 513 -17.60 -24.15 16.12
C GLY A 513 -18.51 -24.89 15.16
N GLU A 514 -18.47 -26.23 15.16
CA GLU A 514 -19.34 -27.06 14.33
C GLU A 514 -20.84 -26.89 14.67
N ALA A 515 -21.17 -26.77 15.96
CA ALA A 515 -22.54 -26.54 16.38
C ALA A 515 -23.07 -25.19 15.89
N LEU A 516 -22.25 -24.14 16.03
CA LEU A 516 -22.59 -22.78 15.58
C LEU A 516 -22.66 -22.68 14.05
N ALA A 517 -21.76 -23.34 13.34
CA ALA A 517 -21.76 -23.38 11.86
C ALA A 517 -23.10 -23.95 11.35
N ARG A 518 -23.55 -25.04 11.91
CA ARG A 518 -24.87 -25.65 11.55
C ARG A 518 -26.05 -24.73 11.91
N GLU A 519 -26.00 -24.03 13.04
CA GLU A 519 -27.07 -23.11 13.46
C GLU A 519 -27.16 -21.89 12.54
N ILE A 520 -26.02 -21.36 12.12
CA ILE A 520 -25.91 -20.12 11.29
C ILE A 520 -26.11 -20.45 9.80
N GLY A 521 -25.78 -21.67 9.39
CA GLY A 521 -25.77 -22.10 7.98
C GLY A 521 -24.47 -21.78 7.26
N LEU A 522 -23.34 -21.82 8.00
CA LEU A 522 -21.99 -21.67 7.48
C LEU A 522 -21.31 -23.02 7.32
N ASP A 523 -20.31 -23.11 6.44
CA ASP A 523 -19.45 -24.28 6.31
C ASP A 523 -18.61 -24.47 7.57
N PHE A 524 -18.02 -23.37 8.10
CA PHE A 524 -17.15 -23.39 9.26
C PHE A 524 -17.36 -22.16 10.16
N VAL A 525 -17.19 -22.34 11.46
CA VAL A 525 -16.92 -21.30 12.46
C VAL A 525 -15.65 -21.74 13.20
N ASP A 526 -14.53 -21.16 12.84
CA ASP A 526 -13.25 -21.49 13.44
C ASP A 526 -13.05 -20.75 14.75
N ILE A 527 -12.83 -21.49 15.85
CA ILE A 527 -12.60 -20.91 17.16
C ILE A 527 -11.28 -21.46 17.72
N ALA A 528 -10.22 -20.66 17.57
CA ALA A 528 -8.92 -20.92 18.16
C ALA A 528 -8.83 -20.34 19.58
N TRP A 529 -7.88 -20.86 20.38
CA TRP A 529 -7.52 -20.34 21.69
C TRP A 529 -6.03 -20.04 21.76
N THR A 530 -5.69 -18.98 22.48
CA THR A 530 -4.29 -18.68 22.88
C THR A 530 -4.26 -18.14 24.31
N ASP A 531 -3.17 -18.44 25.04
CA ASP A 531 -2.94 -17.90 26.37
C ASP A 531 -2.58 -16.41 26.36
N ALA A 532 -1.96 -15.93 25.28
CA ALA A 532 -1.60 -14.54 25.05
C ALA A 532 -1.34 -14.29 23.57
N LEU A 533 -1.55 -13.05 23.14
CA LEU A 533 -1.13 -12.62 21.81
C LEU A 533 0.37 -12.34 21.81
N ARG A 534 1.12 -13.09 21.01
CA ARG A 534 2.57 -12.91 20.81
C ARG A 534 2.87 -12.95 19.32
N PRO A 535 3.68 -12.03 18.79
CA PRO A 535 4.09 -12.13 17.40
C PRO A 535 4.99 -13.38 17.25
N PRO A 536 4.71 -14.26 16.28
CA PRO A 536 5.61 -15.37 15.98
C PRO A 536 6.92 -14.84 15.40
N HIS A 537 7.99 -15.56 15.60
CA HIS A 537 9.24 -15.29 14.91
C HIS A 537 9.68 -16.58 14.19
N PRO A 538 9.83 -16.57 12.86
CA PRO A 538 9.66 -15.44 11.93
C PRO A 538 8.22 -14.94 11.82
N VAL A 539 8.06 -13.69 11.40
CA VAL A 539 6.76 -13.03 11.26
C VAL A 539 5.95 -13.68 10.12
N SER A 540 4.73 -14.12 10.42
CA SER A 540 3.81 -14.68 9.42
C SER A 540 2.83 -13.62 8.86
N ILE A 541 2.23 -13.92 7.71
CA ILE A 541 1.10 -13.17 7.16
C ILE A 541 -0.05 -13.12 8.19
N LEU A 542 -0.32 -14.23 8.88
CA LEU A 542 -1.36 -14.29 9.90
C LEU A 542 -1.08 -13.34 11.07
N ALA A 543 0.17 -13.21 11.52
CA ALA A 543 0.55 -12.28 12.58
C ALA A 543 0.34 -10.83 12.15
N PHE A 544 0.71 -10.50 10.92
CA PHE A 544 0.48 -9.19 10.33
C PHE A 544 -1.02 -8.87 10.23
N ASP A 545 -1.81 -9.79 9.69
CA ASP A 545 -3.27 -9.68 9.61
C ASP A 545 -3.92 -9.57 11.00
N THR A 546 -3.41 -10.29 12.00
CA THR A 546 -3.90 -10.19 13.38
C THR A 546 -3.64 -8.79 13.94
N ARG A 547 -2.46 -8.22 13.73
CA ARG A 547 -2.11 -6.88 14.24
C ARG A 547 -2.99 -5.78 13.62
N TYR A 548 -3.25 -5.84 12.31
CA TYR A 548 -3.89 -4.75 11.57
C TYR A 548 -5.30 -5.03 11.08
N GLY A 549 -5.70 -6.30 10.99
CA GLY A 549 -6.95 -6.78 10.41
C GLY A 549 -7.98 -7.34 11.41
N THR A 550 -7.77 -7.19 12.73
CA THR A 550 -8.64 -7.79 13.76
C THR A 550 -9.71 -6.81 14.23
N THR A 551 -10.91 -7.34 14.48
CA THR A 551 -12.02 -6.66 15.20
C THR A 551 -12.24 -7.33 16.55
N ILE A 552 -12.27 -6.56 17.64
CA ILE A 552 -12.49 -7.07 18.99
C ILE A 552 -14.00 -7.14 19.24
N LEU A 553 -14.53 -8.35 19.46
CA LEU A 553 -15.94 -8.59 19.72
C LEU A 553 -16.29 -8.47 21.20
N HIS A 554 -15.40 -8.91 22.10
CA HIS A 554 -15.61 -8.90 23.55
C HIS A 554 -14.26 -8.72 24.28
N GLY A 555 -14.32 -8.13 25.48
CA GLY A 555 -13.18 -7.99 26.40
C GLY A 555 -12.31 -6.77 26.15
N ASP A 556 -11.01 -6.91 26.40
CA ASP A 556 -10.05 -5.81 26.36
C ASP A 556 -9.85 -5.26 24.94
N ARG A 557 -10.29 -4.04 24.72
CA ARG A 557 -10.20 -3.34 23.42
C ARG A 557 -8.77 -2.91 23.05
N GLY A 558 -7.84 -2.87 23.99
CA GLY A 558 -6.43 -2.55 23.77
C GLY A 558 -5.54 -3.76 23.53
N ILE A 559 -6.07 -4.98 23.56
CA ILE A 559 -5.29 -6.23 23.55
C ILE A 559 -4.42 -6.35 22.28
N VAL A 560 -4.95 -5.99 21.12
CA VAL A 560 -4.24 -6.02 19.84
C VAL A 560 -3.19 -4.90 19.75
N ASP A 561 -3.44 -3.75 20.38
CA ASP A 561 -2.52 -2.61 20.38
C ASP A 561 -1.28 -2.85 21.25
N ARG A 562 -1.32 -3.83 22.16
CA ARG A 562 -0.14 -4.31 22.90
C ARG A 562 0.83 -5.13 22.07
N LEU A 563 0.40 -5.66 20.93
CA LEU A 563 1.33 -6.24 19.96
C LEU A 563 2.24 -5.15 19.39
N PRO A 564 3.55 -5.39 19.27
CA PRO A 564 4.43 -4.44 18.63
C PRO A 564 3.96 -4.19 17.17
N PRO A 565 4.17 -2.99 16.63
CA PRO A 565 3.98 -2.76 15.22
C PRO A 565 4.85 -3.70 14.38
N ILE A 566 4.29 -4.23 13.30
CA ILE A 566 4.95 -5.17 12.37
C ILE A 566 5.08 -4.48 11.02
N ALA A 567 6.29 -4.40 10.46
CA ALA A 567 6.49 -3.92 9.10
C ALA A 567 6.15 -5.01 8.08
N ALA A 568 5.53 -4.67 6.96
CA ALA A 568 5.25 -5.65 5.91
C ALA A 568 6.54 -6.30 5.36
N ALA A 569 7.67 -5.58 5.40
CA ALA A 569 8.98 -6.11 5.04
C ALA A 569 9.54 -7.17 6.03
N GLU A 570 8.96 -7.27 7.23
CA GLU A 570 9.35 -8.28 8.23
C GLU A 570 8.63 -9.63 8.01
N ILE A 571 7.61 -9.67 7.15
CA ILE A 571 6.94 -10.92 6.79
C ILE A 571 7.96 -11.86 6.16
N SER A 572 8.04 -13.08 6.69
CA SER A 572 9.01 -14.08 6.24
C SER A 572 8.90 -14.36 4.74
N ARG A 573 10.02 -14.48 4.08
CA ARG A 573 10.09 -14.89 2.66
C ARG A 573 9.66 -16.34 2.42
N ASP A 574 9.51 -17.13 3.47
CA ASP A 574 8.96 -18.49 3.41
C ASP A 574 7.42 -18.48 3.36
N GLU A 575 6.76 -17.43 3.88
CA GLU A 575 5.29 -17.33 3.92
C GLU A 575 4.61 -17.41 2.54
N PRO A 576 5.08 -16.75 1.47
CA PRO A 576 4.52 -16.90 0.13
C PRO A 576 4.55 -18.36 -0.34
N ILE A 577 5.65 -19.06 -0.11
CA ILE A 577 5.84 -20.47 -0.53
C ILE A 577 4.84 -21.37 0.22
N ILE A 578 4.78 -21.23 1.55
CA ILE A 578 3.86 -21.98 2.41
C ILE A 578 2.40 -21.69 2.04
N LEU A 579 2.06 -20.42 1.81
CA LEU A 579 0.70 -20.00 1.42
C LEU A 579 0.28 -20.65 0.11
N LEU A 580 1.12 -20.58 -0.93
CA LEU A 580 0.84 -21.14 -2.24
C LEU A 580 0.66 -22.66 -2.18
N LEU A 581 1.50 -23.37 -1.44
CA LEU A 581 1.39 -24.82 -1.25
C LEU A 581 0.12 -25.21 -0.50
N ASN A 582 -0.23 -24.50 0.58
CA ASN A 582 -1.47 -24.73 1.31
C ASN A 582 -2.71 -24.47 0.43
N ARG A 583 -2.69 -23.44 -0.44
CA ARG A 583 -3.79 -23.19 -1.37
C ARG A 583 -3.86 -24.21 -2.51
N THR A 584 -2.72 -24.73 -2.95
CA THR A 584 -2.65 -25.87 -3.87
C THR A 584 -3.31 -27.10 -3.25
N ALA A 585 -3.00 -27.45 -2.01
CA ALA A 585 -3.64 -28.56 -1.30
C ALA A 585 -5.18 -28.35 -1.22
N GLY A 586 -5.63 -27.13 -0.96
CA GLY A 586 -7.06 -26.77 -1.02
C GLY A 586 -7.68 -27.01 -2.39
N VAL A 587 -7.03 -26.64 -3.49
CA VAL A 587 -7.49 -26.95 -4.86
C VAL A 587 -7.52 -28.45 -5.08
N LEU A 588 -6.46 -29.17 -4.70
CA LEU A 588 -6.39 -30.62 -4.80
C LEU A 588 -7.53 -31.32 -4.03
N SER A 589 -7.97 -30.79 -2.89
CA SER A 589 -9.12 -31.33 -2.15
C SER A 589 -10.45 -31.16 -2.89
N GLY A 590 -10.58 -30.11 -3.74
CA GLY A 590 -11.80 -29.83 -4.50
C GLY A 590 -11.91 -30.49 -5.88
N VAL A 591 -10.81 -30.97 -6.42
CA VAL A 591 -10.79 -31.62 -7.75
C VAL A 591 -10.92 -33.14 -7.65
N ARG A 592 -11.29 -33.76 -8.77
CA ARG A 592 -11.27 -35.22 -9.01
C ARG A 592 -10.60 -35.47 -10.34
N TRP A 593 -9.71 -36.44 -10.39
CA TRP A 593 -9.18 -36.97 -11.65
C TRP A 593 -9.92 -38.24 -12.06
N ALA A 594 -10.44 -38.23 -13.29
CA ALA A 594 -11.04 -39.39 -13.91
C ALA A 594 -10.35 -39.68 -15.24
N ARG A 595 -10.18 -40.99 -15.55
CA ARG A 595 -9.61 -41.41 -16.82
C ARG A 595 -10.73 -41.57 -17.82
N THR A 596 -10.63 -40.92 -18.96
CA THR A 596 -11.58 -41.07 -20.08
C THR A 596 -11.31 -42.35 -20.88
N GLY A 597 -12.26 -42.75 -21.73
CA GLY A 597 -12.14 -44.00 -22.48
C GLY A 597 -10.97 -44.03 -23.48
N ASP A 598 -10.42 -42.89 -23.86
CA ASP A 598 -9.21 -42.73 -24.67
C ASP A 598 -7.92 -42.77 -23.89
N GLY A 599 -8.03 -42.92 -22.56
CA GLY A 599 -6.86 -42.99 -21.66
C GLY A 599 -6.38 -41.67 -21.13
N THR A 600 -6.99 -40.52 -21.52
CA THR A 600 -6.63 -39.19 -21.00
C THR A 600 -7.18 -38.94 -19.59
N TRP A 601 -6.44 -38.15 -18.78
CA TRP A 601 -6.91 -37.70 -17.49
C TRP A 601 -7.69 -36.41 -17.62
N HIS A 602 -8.87 -36.38 -16.97
CA HIS A 602 -9.75 -35.23 -16.93
C HIS A 602 -9.98 -34.77 -15.51
N VAL A 603 -9.97 -33.46 -15.26
CA VAL A 603 -10.25 -32.84 -13.97
C VAL A 603 -11.71 -32.43 -13.91
N SER A 604 -12.40 -32.81 -12.83
CA SER A 604 -13.78 -32.41 -12.52
C SER A 604 -13.88 -31.98 -11.05
N ALA A 605 -15.06 -31.50 -10.66
CA ALA A 605 -15.37 -31.15 -9.28
C ALA A 605 -16.51 -32.03 -8.76
N GLU A 606 -16.40 -32.53 -7.52
CA GLU A 606 -17.51 -33.19 -6.83
C GLU A 606 -18.49 -32.13 -6.30
N ASP A 607 -17.97 -31.06 -5.70
CA ASP A 607 -18.72 -29.87 -5.30
C ASP A 607 -18.14 -28.64 -6.03
N PRO A 608 -18.87 -28.12 -7.04
CA PRO A 608 -18.42 -26.94 -7.80
C PRO A 608 -18.29 -25.69 -6.95
N ARG A 609 -19.11 -25.51 -5.89
CA ARG A 609 -19.00 -24.33 -4.99
C ARG A 609 -17.75 -24.40 -4.14
N TYR A 610 -17.46 -25.56 -3.59
CA TYR A 610 -16.23 -25.77 -2.82
C TYR A 610 -14.98 -25.53 -3.69
N LEU A 611 -14.95 -26.11 -4.91
CA LEU A 611 -13.84 -25.88 -5.84
C LEU A 611 -13.70 -24.40 -6.19
N THR A 612 -14.80 -23.69 -6.48
CA THR A 612 -14.77 -22.24 -6.74
C THR A 612 -14.08 -21.49 -5.58
N ASN A 613 -14.46 -21.78 -4.34
CA ASN A 613 -13.85 -21.12 -3.19
C ASN A 613 -12.34 -21.41 -3.08
N GLN A 614 -11.90 -22.64 -3.38
CA GLN A 614 -10.49 -23.00 -3.35
C GLN A 614 -9.70 -22.33 -4.48
N LEU A 615 -10.25 -22.25 -5.68
CA LEU A 615 -9.63 -21.56 -6.83
C LEU A 615 -9.51 -20.04 -6.55
N VAL A 616 -10.54 -19.43 -5.98
CA VAL A 616 -10.52 -18.02 -5.57
C VAL A 616 -9.43 -17.78 -4.53
N LYS A 617 -9.35 -18.61 -3.49
CA LYS A 617 -8.31 -18.51 -2.45
C LYS A 617 -6.90 -18.69 -3.06
N ALA A 618 -6.72 -19.59 -4.01
CA ALA A 618 -5.44 -19.83 -4.69
C ALA A 618 -5.04 -18.67 -5.60
N ALA A 619 -5.97 -18.12 -6.39
CA ALA A 619 -5.70 -16.97 -7.24
C ALA A 619 -5.35 -15.71 -6.42
N ILE A 620 -6.03 -15.47 -5.30
CA ILE A 620 -5.66 -14.37 -4.37
C ILE A 620 -4.26 -14.61 -3.81
N ALA A 621 -3.91 -15.83 -3.43
CA ALA A 621 -2.59 -16.16 -2.88
C ALA A 621 -1.45 -15.89 -3.88
N VAL A 622 -1.69 -16.00 -5.18
CA VAL A 622 -0.72 -15.59 -6.21
C VAL A 622 -0.41 -14.09 -6.08
N GLY A 623 -1.43 -13.25 -5.96
CA GLY A 623 -1.26 -11.82 -5.74
C GLY A 623 -0.55 -11.53 -4.41
N ASP A 624 -0.97 -12.19 -3.33
CA ASP A 624 -0.39 -12.05 -1.99
C ASP A 624 1.11 -12.41 -1.97
N ALA A 625 1.50 -13.47 -2.67
CA ALA A 625 2.90 -13.89 -2.79
C ALA A 625 3.77 -12.80 -3.44
N HIS A 626 3.29 -12.17 -4.50
CA HIS A 626 3.98 -11.05 -5.12
C HIS A 626 4.04 -9.83 -4.19
N LEU A 627 2.94 -9.48 -3.51
CA LEU A 627 2.91 -8.34 -2.59
C LEU A 627 3.88 -8.51 -1.40
N VAL A 628 4.02 -9.71 -0.84
CA VAL A 628 5.04 -9.98 0.18
C VAL A 628 6.46 -9.80 -0.38
N ARG A 629 6.72 -10.30 -1.59
CA ARG A 629 8.02 -10.10 -2.27
C ARG A 629 8.35 -8.62 -2.47
N TRP A 630 7.36 -7.81 -2.79
CA TRP A 630 7.50 -6.36 -3.02
C TRP A 630 7.46 -5.53 -1.74
N ASN A 631 7.33 -6.16 -0.56
CA ASN A 631 7.09 -5.48 0.72
C ASN A 631 5.83 -4.58 0.69
N ALA A 632 4.85 -4.95 -0.12
CA ALA A 632 3.63 -4.19 -0.38
C ALA A 632 2.36 -4.90 0.15
N TYR A 633 2.53 -5.93 1.00
CA TYR A 633 1.39 -6.65 1.57
C TYR A 633 0.53 -5.72 2.45
N ASP A 634 -0.78 -5.90 2.38
CA ASP A 634 -1.78 -5.12 3.13
C ASP A 634 -2.85 -6.08 3.69
N PRO A 635 -3.40 -5.85 4.89
CA PRO A 635 -4.46 -6.71 5.40
C PRO A 635 -5.76 -6.61 4.57
N SER A 636 -6.04 -5.48 3.91
CA SER A 636 -7.24 -5.27 3.10
C SER A 636 -7.17 -5.99 1.75
N TYR A 637 -8.18 -6.81 1.43
CA TYR A 637 -8.33 -7.44 0.11
C TYR A 637 -8.45 -6.41 -1.02
N ARG A 638 -9.18 -5.33 -0.79
CA ARG A 638 -9.36 -4.26 -1.77
C ARG A 638 -8.01 -3.61 -2.10
N ARG A 639 -7.23 -3.20 -1.09
CA ARG A 639 -5.91 -2.59 -1.31
C ARG A 639 -4.94 -3.56 -1.97
N ARG A 640 -4.96 -4.84 -1.61
CA ARG A 640 -4.14 -5.87 -2.29
C ARG A 640 -4.48 -5.97 -3.78
N ALA A 641 -5.77 -6.00 -4.13
CA ALA A 641 -6.20 -6.02 -5.52
C ALA A 641 -5.73 -4.78 -6.30
N GLU A 642 -5.89 -3.59 -5.72
CA GLU A 642 -5.44 -2.32 -6.28
C GLU A 642 -3.92 -2.31 -6.51
N ARG A 643 -3.13 -2.73 -5.50
CA ARG A 643 -1.66 -2.82 -5.59
C ARG A 643 -1.20 -3.81 -6.66
N VAL A 644 -1.78 -5.00 -6.71
CA VAL A 644 -1.44 -5.99 -7.75
C VAL A 644 -1.75 -5.42 -9.13
N ALA A 645 -2.95 -4.86 -9.34
CA ALA A 645 -3.34 -4.30 -10.64
C ALA A 645 -2.39 -3.19 -11.10
N ALA A 646 -1.96 -2.31 -10.19
CA ALA A 646 -1.10 -1.19 -10.52
C ALA A 646 0.38 -1.57 -10.70
N MET A 647 0.88 -2.56 -9.95
CA MET A 647 2.32 -2.89 -9.91
C MET A 647 2.68 -4.05 -10.85
N ALA A 648 1.72 -4.81 -11.34
CA ALA A 648 1.95 -6.06 -12.07
C ALA A 648 2.70 -5.87 -13.39
N ALA A 649 2.39 -4.83 -14.15
CA ALA A 649 3.04 -4.56 -15.43
C ALA A 649 4.54 -4.28 -15.25
N GLY A 650 4.89 -3.42 -14.30
CA GLY A 650 6.28 -3.11 -13.96
C GLY A 650 7.07 -4.30 -13.41
N ALA A 651 6.39 -5.19 -12.70
CA ALA A 651 6.99 -6.38 -12.10
C ALA A 651 7.00 -7.61 -13.03
N GLY A 652 6.47 -7.50 -14.25
CA GLY A 652 6.51 -8.57 -15.25
C GLY A 652 5.50 -9.71 -15.01
N ILE A 653 4.43 -9.49 -14.23
CA ILE A 653 3.36 -10.49 -14.07
C ILE A 653 2.56 -10.58 -15.39
N PRO A 654 2.36 -11.78 -15.93
CA PRO A 654 1.57 -11.95 -17.15
C PRO A 654 0.14 -11.43 -17.00
N GLY A 655 -0.37 -10.68 -17.99
CA GLY A 655 -1.73 -10.10 -17.98
C GLY A 655 -2.83 -11.10 -17.62
N PRO A 656 -2.86 -12.34 -18.17
CA PRO A 656 -3.83 -13.35 -17.78
C PRO A 656 -3.85 -13.69 -16.29
N TYR A 657 -2.72 -13.62 -15.59
CA TYR A 657 -2.68 -13.86 -14.14
C TYR A 657 -3.23 -12.67 -13.36
N VAL A 658 -2.98 -11.46 -13.83
CA VAL A 658 -3.56 -10.23 -13.23
C VAL A 658 -5.08 -10.26 -13.33
N GLU A 659 -5.63 -10.65 -14.50
CA GLU A 659 -7.07 -10.81 -14.71
C GLU A 659 -7.66 -11.89 -13.80
N LEU A 660 -6.99 -13.02 -13.65
CA LEU A 660 -7.38 -14.11 -12.76
C LEU A 660 -7.46 -13.64 -11.30
N ILE A 661 -6.45 -12.91 -10.83
CA ILE A 661 -6.40 -12.34 -9.49
C ILE A 661 -7.53 -11.32 -9.29
N ALA A 662 -7.78 -10.46 -10.29
CA ALA A 662 -8.85 -9.46 -10.22
C ALA A 662 -10.25 -10.12 -10.15
N ARG A 663 -10.51 -11.16 -10.95
CA ARG A 663 -11.75 -11.96 -10.88
C ARG A 663 -11.93 -12.59 -9.49
N ALA A 664 -10.87 -13.14 -8.91
CA ALA A 664 -10.90 -13.75 -7.60
C ALA A 664 -11.21 -12.72 -6.48
N HIS A 665 -10.61 -11.54 -6.52
CA HIS A 665 -10.90 -10.46 -5.56
C HIS A 665 -12.34 -9.93 -5.73
N ALA A 666 -12.82 -9.75 -6.94
CA ALA A 666 -14.20 -9.33 -7.22
C ALA A 666 -15.22 -10.33 -6.64
N PHE A 667 -15.00 -11.63 -6.85
CA PHE A 667 -15.83 -12.68 -6.25
C PHE A 667 -15.75 -12.67 -4.72
N LYS A 668 -14.54 -12.49 -4.14
CA LYS A 668 -14.37 -12.46 -2.68
C LYS A 668 -15.15 -11.32 -2.03
N ALA A 669 -15.20 -10.15 -2.67
CA ALA A 669 -15.93 -8.97 -2.20
C ALA A 669 -17.45 -9.15 -2.36
N VAL A 670 -17.91 -9.73 -3.48
CA VAL A 670 -19.31 -9.92 -3.82
C VAL A 670 -19.51 -11.34 -4.36
N PRO A 671 -19.65 -12.34 -3.45
CA PRO A 671 -19.82 -13.73 -3.88
C PRO A 671 -21.10 -13.91 -4.71
N ASP A 672 -20.93 -14.25 -5.98
CA ASP A 672 -22.02 -14.57 -6.90
C ASP A 672 -21.66 -15.82 -7.73
N TYR A 673 -22.17 -16.96 -7.30
CA TYR A 673 -21.93 -18.23 -7.96
C TYR A 673 -22.64 -18.37 -9.33
N GLY A 674 -23.52 -17.42 -9.70
CA GLY A 674 -24.22 -17.37 -10.98
C GLY A 674 -23.50 -16.51 -12.03
N ALA A 675 -22.68 -15.55 -11.62
CA ALA A 675 -22.03 -14.57 -12.49
C ALA A 675 -20.58 -14.94 -12.82
N ASN A 676 -20.38 -16.05 -13.52
CA ASN A 676 -19.08 -16.51 -14.03
C ASN A 676 -17.97 -16.62 -12.94
N PRO A 677 -18.19 -17.41 -11.88
CA PRO A 677 -17.16 -17.67 -10.88
C PRO A 677 -16.00 -18.46 -11.52
N LEU A 678 -14.87 -18.56 -10.80
CA LEU A 678 -13.82 -19.52 -11.17
C LEU A 678 -14.38 -20.94 -11.04
N GLY A 679 -14.17 -21.79 -12.06
CA GLY A 679 -14.73 -23.14 -12.13
C GLY A 679 -13.72 -24.18 -12.63
N PRO A 680 -14.16 -25.42 -12.95
CA PRO A 680 -13.27 -26.50 -13.40
C PRO A 680 -12.38 -26.10 -14.59
N GLY A 681 -12.84 -25.24 -15.50
CA GLY A 681 -12.05 -24.71 -16.61
C GLY A 681 -10.91 -23.79 -16.20
N ASP A 682 -10.99 -23.21 -14.98
CA ASP A 682 -9.94 -22.32 -14.46
C ASP A 682 -8.87 -23.09 -13.64
N VAL A 683 -9.02 -24.41 -13.41
CA VAL A 683 -8.05 -25.20 -12.61
C VAL A 683 -6.64 -25.09 -13.18
N ARG A 684 -6.47 -25.31 -14.47
CA ARG A 684 -5.17 -25.22 -15.13
C ARG A 684 -4.62 -23.80 -15.13
N PRO A 685 -5.36 -22.74 -15.54
CA PRO A 685 -4.87 -21.36 -15.42
C PRO A 685 -4.46 -20.97 -14.01
N VAL A 686 -5.21 -21.40 -12.98
CA VAL A 686 -4.84 -21.15 -11.57
C VAL A 686 -3.58 -21.90 -11.20
N ALA A 687 -3.44 -23.18 -11.59
CA ALA A 687 -2.25 -23.99 -11.33
C ALA A 687 -0.98 -23.39 -11.98
N ASP A 688 -1.09 -22.93 -13.24
CA ASP A 688 0.01 -22.26 -13.94
C ASP A 688 0.43 -20.96 -13.24
N ALA A 689 -0.54 -20.14 -12.77
CA ALA A 689 -0.27 -18.92 -12.04
C ALA A 689 0.37 -19.20 -10.68
N VAL A 690 -0.13 -20.20 -9.93
CA VAL A 690 0.46 -20.63 -8.66
C VAL A 690 1.89 -21.13 -8.84
N ARG A 691 2.14 -21.93 -9.89
CA ARG A 691 3.49 -22.42 -10.22
C ARG A 691 4.45 -21.28 -10.49
N SER A 692 4.08 -20.34 -11.33
CA SER A 692 4.88 -19.14 -11.64
C SER A 692 5.21 -18.34 -10.36
N ALA A 693 4.23 -18.09 -9.50
CA ALA A 693 4.44 -17.36 -8.26
C ALA A 693 5.28 -18.14 -7.24
N LEU A 694 5.19 -19.48 -7.24
CA LEU A 694 6.00 -20.36 -6.40
C LEU A 694 7.48 -20.31 -6.82
N ASP A 695 7.76 -20.43 -8.13
CA ASP A 695 9.11 -20.35 -8.68
C ASP A 695 9.75 -18.98 -8.39
N ASP A 696 9.00 -17.92 -8.57
CA ASP A 696 9.39 -16.56 -8.23
C ASP A 696 9.69 -16.37 -6.73
N SER A 697 8.88 -17.01 -5.86
CA SER A 697 9.06 -16.93 -4.41
C SER A 697 10.29 -17.72 -3.95
N LEU A 698 10.51 -18.90 -4.55
CA LEU A 698 11.71 -19.70 -4.34
C LEU A 698 12.97 -18.97 -4.81
N ALA A 699 12.91 -18.31 -5.99
CA ALA A 699 14.01 -17.49 -6.50
C ALA A 699 14.34 -16.32 -5.57
N ALA A 700 13.32 -15.65 -5.05
CA ALA A 700 13.50 -14.55 -4.09
C ALA A 700 14.06 -15.03 -2.73
N ARG A 701 13.79 -16.27 -2.34
CA ARG A 701 14.24 -16.86 -1.07
C ARG A 701 15.65 -17.45 -1.16
N LEU A 702 15.99 -18.11 -2.27
CA LEU A 702 17.23 -18.89 -2.45
C LEU A 702 18.24 -18.20 -3.38
N GLY A 703 17.83 -17.16 -4.13
CA GLY A 703 18.57 -16.55 -5.20
C GLY A 703 18.25 -17.14 -6.58
N ALA A 704 18.21 -16.31 -7.63
CA ALA A 704 17.80 -16.72 -8.99
C ALA A 704 18.64 -17.88 -9.56
N ALA A 705 19.95 -17.92 -9.30
CA ALA A 705 20.81 -19.00 -9.75
C ALA A 705 20.48 -20.36 -9.11
N ALA A 706 19.90 -20.35 -7.92
CA ALA A 706 19.55 -21.57 -7.19
C ALA A 706 18.27 -22.24 -7.72
N VAL A 707 17.46 -21.54 -8.52
CA VAL A 707 16.18 -22.06 -9.05
C VAL A 707 16.36 -22.70 -10.45
N ALA A 708 17.57 -22.64 -10.99
CA ALA A 708 17.87 -23.17 -12.33
C ALA A 708 17.99 -24.71 -12.40
N ASP A 709 17.97 -25.40 -11.25
CA ASP A 709 18.02 -26.86 -11.18
C ASP A 709 16.79 -27.45 -10.46
N ASP A 710 16.52 -28.74 -10.67
CA ASP A 710 15.35 -29.44 -10.14
C ASP A 710 15.36 -29.63 -8.60
N ASP A 711 16.48 -29.33 -7.93
CA ASP A 711 16.65 -29.53 -6.48
C ASP A 711 16.34 -28.24 -5.67
N HIS A 712 15.88 -27.16 -6.30
CA HIS A 712 15.65 -25.89 -5.61
C HIS A 712 14.59 -26.00 -4.49
N PHE A 713 13.56 -26.79 -4.72
CA PHE A 713 12.52 -27.02 -3.72
C PHE A 713 13.08 -27.78 -2.52
N ASP A 714 13.95 -28.76 -2.76
CA ASP A 714 14.62 -29.54 -1.73
C ASP A 714 15.57 -28.67 -0.89
N ARG A 715 16.26 -27.75 -1.54
CA ARG A 715 17.08 -26.77 -0.81
C ARG A 715 16.24 -25.82 0.05
N TRP A 716 15.07 -25.39 -0.44
CA TRP A 716 14.17 -24.59 0.37
C TRP A 716 13.71 -25.37 1.63
N VAL A 717 13.20 -26.59 1.47
CA VAL A 717 12.77 -27.42 2.59
C VAL A 717 13.91 -27.63 3.59
N GLY A 718 15.14 -27.87 3.12
CA GLY A 718 16.32 -28.02 3.96
C GLY A 718 16.77 -26.74 4.68
N SER A 719 16.38 -25.56 4.15
CA SER A 719 16.69 -24.24 4.74
C SER A 719 15.59 -23.70 5.65
N TRP A 720 14.39 -24.24 5.57
CA TRP A 720 13.20 -23.72 6.24
C TRP A 720 13.21 -24.00 7.75
N LEU A 721 13.59 -25.21 8.14
CA LEU A 721 13.66 -25.65 9.53
C LEU A 721 15.07 -26.10 9.91
N THR A 722 15.54 -25.71 11.07
CA THR A 722 16.78 -26.27 11.63
C THR A 722 16.57 -27.72 12.08
N PRO A 723 17.61 -28.58 12.09
CA PRO A 723 17.47 -29.96 12.52
C PRO A 723 16.77 -30.17 13.89
N PRO A 724 17.03 -29.34 14.93
CA PRO A 724 16.26 -29.43 16.18
C PRO A 724 14.78 -29.08 16.02
N GLN A 725 14.43 -28.11 15.17
CA GLN A 725 13.03 -27.73 14.88
C GLN A 725 12.33 -28.86 14.12
N VAL A 726 13.00 -29.52 13.17
CA VAL A 726 12.47 -30.68 12.45
C VAL A 726 12.12 -31.80 13.43
N VAL A 727 13.01 -32.13 14.36
CA VAL A 727 12.76 -33.18 15.36
C VAL A 727 11.57 -32.84 16.27
N ALA A 728 11.51 -31.60 16.75
CA ALA A 728 10.42 -31.12 17.60
C ALA A 728 9.07 -31.14 16.86
N GLU A 729 9.02 -30.65 15.62
CA GLU A 729 7.83 -30.64 14.79
C GLU A 729 7.35 -32.03 14.43
N ASN A 730 8.27 -32.93 14.04
CA ASN A 730 7.97 -34.32 13.76
C ASN A 730 7.39 -35.03 14.99
N GLY A 731 7.87 -34.70 16.21
CA GLY A 731 7.30 -35.18 17.46
C GLY A 731 5.82 -34.83 17.61
N LEU A 732 5.49 -33.55 17.43
CA LEU A 732 4.11 -33.04 17.48
C LEU A 732 3.21 -33.66 16.40
N ILE A 733 3.71 -33.86 15.18
CA ILE A 733 2.96 -34.48 14.08
C ILE A 733 2.68 -35.97 14.40
N THR A 734 3.65 -36.69 14.95
CA THR A 734 3.48 -38.12 15.24
C THR A 734 2.48 -38.41 16.36
N GLU A 735 2.15 -37.42 17.21
CA GLU A 735 1.12 -37.54 18.26
C GLU A 735 -0.30 -37.44 17.70
N ARG A 736 -0.48 -37.00 16.43
CA ARG A 736 -1.80 -36.80 15.81
C ARG A 736 -2.38 -38.13 15.33
N ALA A 737 -3.69 -38.31 15.50
CA ALA A 737 -4.40 -39.51 15.06
C ALA A 737 -4.26 -39.75 13.55
N GLY A 738 -3.95 -40.98 13.16
CA GLY A 738 -3.84 -41.45 11.78
C GLY A 738 -2.48 -41.25 11.10
N VAL A 739 -1.63 -40.37 11.57
CA VAL A 739 -0.27 -40.17 11.00
C VAL A 739 0.68 -41.33 11.44
N PRO A 740 0.71 -41.73 12.72
CA PRO A 740 1.59 -42.79 13.15
C PRO A 740 1.41 -44.13 12.42
N ALA A 741 0.17 -44.43 12.04
CA ALA A 741 -0.14 -45.67 11.31
C ALA A 741 0.40 -45.69 9.87
N ARG A 742 0.73 -44.56 9.32
CA ARG A 742 1.29 -44.38 7.95
C ARG A 742 2.80 -44.15 7.93
N LEU A 743 3.43 -43.99 9.08
CA LEU A 743 4.87 -43.73 9.14
C LEU A 743 5.69 -44.98 8.84
N ARG A 744 6.71 -44.78 7.99
CA ARG A 744 7.63 -45.89 7.63
C ARG A 744 8.53 -46.26 8.82
N PRO A 745 8.61 -47.53 9.21
CA PRO A 745 9.59 -47.98 10.20
C PRO A 745 11.02 -47.67 9.73
N GLY A 746 11.84 -47.11 10.63
CA GLY A 746 13.23 -46.76 10.30
C GLY A 746 13.41 -45.53 9.40
N ARG A 747 12.38 -44.68 9.26
CA ARG A 747 12.53 -43.41 8.55
C ARG A 747 13.58 -42.49 9.18
N PRO A 748 14.24 -41.60 8.40
CA PRO A 748 15.11 -40.59 8.98
C PRO A 748 14.33 -39.66 9.93
N THR A 749 14.86 -39.39 11.11
CA THR A 749 14.22 -38.52 12.12
C THR A 749 14.51 -37.06 11.89
N ASP A 750 15.49 -36.73 11.08
CA ASP A 750 15.97 -35.42 10.68
C ASP A 750 15.34 -34.91 9.37
N VAL A 751 14.48 -35.74 8.75
CA VAL A 751 13.68 -35.30 7.56
C VAL A 751 12.33 -34.75 8.01
N SER A 752 11.99 -33.53 7.59
CA SER A 752 10.71 -32.89 7.89
C SER A 752 9.54 -33.60 7.22
N LEU A 753 8.62 -34.15 8.04
CA LEU A 753 7.37 -34.76 7.53
C LEU A 753 6.53 -33.78 6.76
N ARG A 754 6.38 -32.55 7.26
CA ARG A 754 5.67 -31.47 6.58
C ARG A 754 6.35 -31.10 5.26
N GLY A 755 7.67 -31.01 5.25
CA GLY A 755 8.46 -30.73 4.05
C GLY A 755 8.25 -31.77 2.96
N VAL A 756 8.22 -33.06 3.31
CA VAL A 756 7.94 -34.16 2.36
C VAL A 756 6.53 -34.05 1.77
N VAL A 757 5.52 -33.69 2.57
CA VAL A 757 4.14 -33.49 2.11
C VAL A 757 4.05 -32.26 1.19
N TYR A 758 4.72 -31.15 1.53
CA TYR A 758 4.76 -29.96 0.66
C TYR A 758 5.42 -30.23 -0.69
N ARG A 759 6.47 -31.08 -0.73
CA ARG A 759 7.06 -31.53 -2.01
C ARG A 759 6.06 -32.31 -2.84
N ALA A 760 5.33 -33.24 -2.26
CA ALA A 760 4.32 -34.03 -2.96
C ALA A 760 3.17 -33.13 -3.46
N ILE A 761 2.79 -32.08 -2.72
CA ILE A 761 1.84 -31.07 -3.19
C ILE A 761 2.40 -30.33 -4.42
N GLY A 762 3.68 -29.95 -4.40
CA GLY A 762 4.34 -29.32 -5.54
C GLY A 762 4.36 -30.20 -6.79
N ASP A 763 4.67 -31.53 -6.62
CA ASP A 763 4.61 -32.49 -7.73
C ASP A 763 3.19 -32.59 -8.31
N LEU A 764 2.13 -32.64 -7.47
CA LEU A 764 0.75 -32.68 -7.96
C LEU A 764 0.26 -31.35 -8.54
N LEU A 765 0.83 -30.21 -8.14
CA LEU A 765 0.58 -28.92 -8.80
C LEU A 765 1.01 -29.00 -10.29
N ASP A 766 2.17 -29.59 -10.55
CA ASP A 766 2.63 -29.83 -11.92
C ASP A 766 1.66 -30.74 -12.70
N GLY A 767 1.01 -31.70 -12.02
CA GLY A 767 -0.02 -32.57 -12.60
C GLY A 767 -1.32 -31.84 -12.98
N LEU A 768 -1.68 -30.79 -12.27
CA LEU A 768 -2.82 -29.93 -12.62
C LEU A 768 -2.57 -29.09 -13.88
N ALA A 769 -1.32 -28.73 -14.13
CA ALA A 769 -0.87 -27.94 -15.27
C ALA A 769 -0.39 -28.79 -16.46
N GLY A 770 0.09 -30.03 -16.22
CA GLY A 770 0.79 -30.88 -17.18
C GLY A 770 0.36 -32.34 -17.22
N ASP A 771 1.30 -33.25 -16.94
CA ASP A 771 1.09 -34.70 -16.91
C ASP A 771 0.74 -35.21 -15.51
N PRO A 772 -0.52 -35.58 -15.26
CA PRO A 772 -0.95 -36.02 -13.94
C PRO A 772 -0.36 -37.35 -13.49
N ALA A 773 -0.06 -38.29 -14.39
CA ALA A 773 0.47 -39.60 -14.05
C ALA A 773 1.94 -39.50 -13.62
N ALA A 774 2.77 -38.80 -14.40
CA ALA A 774 4.16 -38.53 -14.04
C ALA A 774 4.26 -37.74 -12.72
N ALA A 775 3.36 -36.81 -12.47
CA ALA A 775 3.27 -36.07 -11.21
C ALA A 775 2.92 -36.98 -10.03
N ALA A 776 2.00 -37.90 -10.22
CA ALA A 776 1.63 -38.90 -9.21
C ALA A 776 2.81 -39.80 -8.82
N GLU A 777 3.59 -40.29 -9.81
CA GLU A 777 4.80 -41.09 -9.56
C GLU A 777 5.85 -40.30 -8.76
N ARG A 778 6.11 -39.03 -9.10
CA ARG A 778 7.04 -38.21 -8.33
C ARG A 778 6.57 -38.01 -6.88
N ALA A 779 5.28 -37.68 -6.69
CA ALA A 779 4.69 -37.52 -5.37
C ALA A 779 4.79 -38.81 -4.54
N ALA A 780 4.51 -39.96 -5.14
CA ALA A 780 4.66 -41.26 -4.48
C ALA A 780 6.09 -41.50 -4.04
N HIS A 781 7.06 -41.26 -4.93
CA HIS A 781 8.49 -41.46 -4.60
C HIS A 781 8.93 -40.55 -3.42
N ARG A 782 8.46 -39.29 -3.40
CA ARG A 782 8.73 -38.38 -2.27
C ARG A 782 8.19 -38.90 -0.95
N LEU A 783 6.92 -39.30 -0.95
CA LEU A 783 6.23 -39.78 0.27
C LEU A 783 6.86 -41.06 0.84
N GLU A 784 7.34 -41.98 -0.02
CA GLU A 784 7.92 -43.24 0.41
C GLU A 784 9.16 -43.11 1.27
N SER A 785 9.82 -41.96 1.27
CA SER A 785 10.93 -41.68 2.18
C SER A 785 10.52 -41.72 3.66
N CYS A 786 9.28 -41.29 3.96
CA CYS A 786 8.77 -41.16 5.33
C CYS A 786 7.46 -41.92 5.60
N PHE A 787 6.68 -42.26 4.55
CA PHE A 787 5.35 -42.84 4.69
C PHE A 787 5.24 -44.21 3.98
N MET A 788 4.40 -45.11 4.50
CA MET A 788 4.05 -46.34 3.84
C MET A 788 2.91 -46.12 2.83
N LEU A 789 3.08 -46.60 1.61
CA LEU A 789 2.06 -46.53 0.54
C LEU A 789 1.69 -47.98 0.09
N PRO A 790 1.08 -48.84 0.95
CA PRO A 790 0.73 -50.18 0.58
C PRO A 790 -0.48 -50.19 -0.39
N HIS A 791 -0.42 -51.00 -1.43
CA HIS A 791 -1.49 -51.23 -2.40
C HIS A 791 -1.98 -49.99 -3.16
N VAL A 792 -1.13 -49.03 -3.38
CA VAL A 792 -1.44 -47.79 -4.10
C VAL A 792 -0.94 -47.88 -5.53
N ASP A 793 -1.80 -47.53 -6.49
CA ASP A 793 -1.36 -47.26 -7.85
C ASP A 793 -0.63 -45.92 -7.93
N ARG A 794 0.68 -45.96 -8.00
CA ARG A 794 1.59 -44.82 -7.99
C ARG A 794 1.42 -43.92 -9.23
N THR A 795 0.86 -44.45 -10.31
CA THR A 795 0.56 -43.73 -11.56
C THR A 795 -0.86 -43.11 -11.56
N SER A 796 -1.66 -43.38 -10.48
CA SER A 796 -3.00 -42.85 -10.33
C SER A 796 -2.97 -41.46 -9.66
N PRO A 797 -3.21 -40.37 -10.41
CA PRO A 797 -3.29 -39.02 -9.81
C PRO A 797 -4.38 -38.92 -8.75
N GLU A 798 -5.50 -39.64 -8.90
CA GLU A 798 -6.61 -39.58 -7.94
C GLU A 798 -6.26 -40.27 -6.63
N GLU A 799 -5.58 -41.39 -6.65
CA GLU A 799 -5.12 -42.07 -5.42
C GLU A 799 -4.05 -41.25 -4.69
N MET A 800 -3.07 -40.74 -5.43
CA MET A 800 -2.02 -39.88 -4.86
C MET A 800 -2.60 -38.59 -4.28
N ARG A 801 -3.56 -37.97 -4.98
CA ARG A 801 -4.27 -36.79 -4.48
C ARG A 801 -4.91 -37.04 -3.11
N ARG A 802 -5.67 -38.15 -2.97
CA ARG A 802 -6.31 -38.48 -1.69
C ARG A 802 -5.28 -38.62 -0.57
N ILE A 803 -4.22 -39.34 -0.82
CA ILE A 803 -3.15 -39.57 0.16
C ILE A 803 -2.48 -38.26 0.55
N VAL A 804 -2.12 -37.42 -0.43
CA VAL A 804 -1.44 -36.14 -0.18
C VAL A 804 -2.35 -35.19 0.60
N VAL A 805 -3.63 -35.09 0.24
CA VAL A 805 -4.62 -34.26 0.94
C VAL A 805 -4.82 -34.74 2.38
N ASP A 806 -4.99 -36.05 2.60
CA ASP A 806 -5.11 -36.62 3.95
C ASP A 806 -3.87 -36.33 4.81
N LEU A 807 -2.68 -36.50 4.23
CA LEU A 807 -1.43 -36.20 4.92
C LEU A 807 -1.26 -34.71 5.20
N TRP A 808 -1.68 -33.84 4.26
CA TRP A 808 -1.65 -32.39 4.47
C TRP A 808 -2.55 -31.98 5.65
N PHE A 809 -3.78 -32.48 5.73
CA PHE A 809 -4.64 -32.25 6.89
C PHE A 809 -4.01 -32.72 8.20
N ALA A 810 -3.31 -33.87 8.17
CA ALA A 810 -2.69 -34.40 9.35
C ALA A 810 -1.36 -33.76 9.77
N THR A 811 -0.61 -33.15 8.82
CA THR A 811 0.74 -32.64 9.06
C THR A 811 0.87 -31.12 8.98
N CYS A 812 0.03 -30.45 8.20
CA CYS A 812 0.17 -29.05 7.87
C CYS A 812 -0.97 -28.16 8.41
N HIS A 813 -2.06 -28.78 8.92
CA HIS A 813 -3.25 -28.06 9.44
C HIS A 813 -3.36 -28.03 10.97
#